data_a35c3817ccdabdf8c504b8117ee0505e
#
_entry.id   a35c3817ccdabdf8c504b8117ee0505e
#
_cell.length_a   1.000
_cell.length_b   1.000
_cell.length_c   1.000
_cell.angle_alpha   90.00
_cell.angle_beta   90.00
_cell.angle_gamma   90.00
#
_symmetry.space_group_name_H-M   'P 1'
#
loop_
_entity.id
_entity.type
_entity.pdbx_description
1 polymer ?
#
loop_
_entity_poly.entity_id
_entity_poly.type
_entity_poly.pdbx_seq_one_letter_code
_entity_poly.pdbx_strand_id
1 'polypeptide(L)'
;MKKPILAICLVLVVVLSVLLLRAQPIDLSITQVYVSNLIEWRQSNAWLLVVLYALGYIVVTALSLPLATWMTLVAGALFGFWQGFLLVSFASSIGATLAFLAARYLLSDWVRGWLGTRFGSINEGVAKDGAFYLFTLRMIPILPFFAINLLMGLTSMRAGTFFVVSQVGMLAGTAVYVNAGTQLAALDSLSGIVSAPLVVSFALLGLFPWGARILINFIKRQKIYSGYKRPTAFDRNLIVIGAGAAGLVCAYIAAATKAKVTLVEAHKMGGDCLNYGCIPSKAIIKSAKIADQMRHADRYGLEPMSPKVVFSEVMARVRQVVADIAPHDSVKRYSDLGVEVLEGYARIVDPWTVEIALHAGGTQRLSTRAIIIATGAQPFVPPLPGIDKVGYLTSDTLWETLQNREEAPRRLVVLGGGPVGSELAQSFARLGSNVTLIEMASRIMIREDAEVSDLVQASFEADGIRVLTGHKAVRCGVTEAEKWIDIVHENATHKIAFDEMIVAVGRSPRLKGFGLEQLGIEIGRVVETNAYLETLYPNILAAGDVAGPYQFTHTAGHQAWFATINALFGGVKRFKADYRVIPWATFTDPEVGRVGLSEAEARETGIAYEVTRYGIDDLDRAIADSAAEGFVKVLTVPGKDRILGVTIVGAQAGDLLAEFVLAMKHGLGLNKILGTIHIYPTLAEANKYAAGAWRRAHINGQLLSIVAKFHSWRRG
;
A
#
# COMPACT_ATOMS: atom_id res chain seq x y z
N MET A 1 -21.75 -21.62 -34.09
CA MET A 1 -20.65 -22.20 -34.87
C MET A 1 -19.89 -21.21 -35.76
N LYS A 2 -20.46 -20.11 -36.25
CA LYS A 2 -19.74 -19.14 -37.14
C LYS A 2 -18.74 -18.22 -36.46
N LYS A 3 -18.96 -17.85 -35.19
CA LYS A 3 -18.09 -16.93 -34.43
C LYS A 3 -16.67 -17.43 -34.14
N PRO A 4 -16.45 -18.70 -33.69
CA PRO A 4 -15.07 -19.18 -33.43
C PRO A 4 -14.24 -19.32 -34.71
N ILE A 5 -14.86 -19.69 -35.83
CA ILE A 5 -14.13 -19.83 -37.11
C ILE A 5 -13.62 -18.46 -37.61
N LEU A 6 -14.44 -17.40 -37.49
CA LEU A 6 -14.06 -16.06 -37.89
C LEU A 6 -12.92 -15.50 -36.99
N ALA A 7 -12.97 -15.79 -35.69
CA ALA A 7 -11.92 -15.42 -34.75
C ALA A 7 -10.61 -16.15 -35.05
N ILE A 8 -10.66 -17.45 -35.37
CA ILE A 8 -9.47 -18.24 -35.75
C ILE A 8 -8.90 -17.72 -37.08
N CYS A 9 -9.74 -17.40 -38.08
CA CYS A 9 -9.27 -16.80 -39.32
C CYS A 9 -8.59 -15.46 -39.10
N LEU A 10 -9.14 -14.61 -38.22
CA LEU A 10 -8.54 -13.31 -37.88
C LEU A 10 -7.17 -13.47 -37.18
N VAL A 11 -7.06 -14.39 -36.21
CA VAL A 11 -5.81 -14.70 -35.54
C VAL A 11 -4.78 -15.28 -36.53
N LEU A 12 -5.19 -16.17 -37.43
CA LEU A 12 -4.32 -16.72 -38.46
C LEU A 12 -3.80 -15.63 -39.41
N VAL A 13 -4.64 -14.71 -39.87
CA VAL A 13 -4.25 -13.57 -40.69
C VAL A 13 -3.22 -12.69 -39.97
N VAL A 14 -3.43 -12.39 -38.67
CA VAL A 14 -2.48 -11.61 -37.85
C VAL A 14 -1.15 -12.34 -37.71
N VAL A 15 -1.18 -13.64 -37.35
CA VAL A 15 0.02 -14.45 -37.20
C VAL A 15 0.78 -14.58 -38.54
N LEU A 16 0.08 -14.82 -39.64
CA LEU A 16 0.68 -14.91 -40.96
C LEU A 16 1.31 -13.58 -41.41
N SER A 17 0.64 -12.46 -41.14
CA SER A 17 1.17 -11.11 -41.41
C SER A 17 2.45 -10.82 -40.61
N VAL A 18 2.48 -11.19 -39.31
CA VAL A 18 3.67 -11.03 -38.47
C VAL A 18 4.81 -11.95 -38.90
N LEU A 19 4.53 -13.17 -39.36
CA LEU A 19 5.51 -14.10 -39.88
C LEU A 19 6.09 -13.64 -41.21
N LEU A 20 5.26 -13.12 -42.12
CA LEU A 20 5.67 -12.53 -43.40
C LEU A 20 6.55 -11.28 -43.18
N LEU A 21 6.26 -10.45 -42.22
CA LEU A 21 7.07 -9.28 -41.86
C LEU A 21 8.41 -9.65 -41.22
N ARG A 22 8.50 -10.79 -40.54
CA ARG A 22 9.79 -11.33 -40.01
C ARG A 22 10.66 -11.99 -41.04
N ALA A 23 10.08 -12.46 -42.12
CA ALA A 23 10.78 -13.26 -43.13
C ALA A 23 11.55 -12.41 -44.15
N GLN A 24 11.37 -11.09 -44.20
CA GLN A 24 12.11 -10.21 -45.13
C GLN A 24 12.88 -9.13 -44.37
N PRO A 25 14.21 -9.01 -44.49
CA PRO A 25 14.94 -7.84 -44.04
C PRO A 25 14.44 -6.61 -44.84
N ILE A 26 14.01 -5.58 -44.13
CA ILE A 26 13.58 -4.30 -44.75
C ILE A 26 14.85 -3.61 -45.24
N ASP A 27 15.14 -3.77 -46.53
CA ASP A 27 16.20 -3.03 -47.20
C ASP A 27 15.72 -1.63 -47.54
N LEU A 28 16.38 -0.61 -46.99
CA LEU A 28 16.04 0.80 -47.20
C LEU A 28 16.06 1.19 -48.70
N SER A 29 16.91 0.58 -49.48
CA SER A 29 16.99 0.85 -50.93
C SER A 29 15.75 0.37 -51.67
N ILE A 30 15.20 -0.80 -51.32
CA ILE A 30 13.97 -1.36 -51.89
C ILE A 30 12.78 -0.46 -51.52
N THR A 31 12.75 0.04 -50.28
CA THR A 31 11.66 0.93 -49.79
C THR A 31 11.63 2.26 -50.56
N GLN A 32 12.79 2.83 -50.88
CA GLN A 32 12.89 4.07 -51.66
C GLN A 32 12.39 3.89 -53.10
N VAL A 33 12.72 2.77 -53.78
CA VAL A 33 12.22 2.44 -55.10
C VAL A 33 10.70 2.27 -55.13
N TYR A 34 10.11 1.62 -54.15
CA TYR A 34 8.66 1.49 -54.07
C TYR A 34 7.97 2.84 -53.79
N VAL A 35 8.55 3.69 -52.96
CA VAL A 35 8.01 5.04 -52.68
C VAL A 35 8.10 5.92 -53.92
N SER A 36 9.19 5.93 -54.68
CA SER A 36 9.36 6.66 -55.92
C SER A 36 8.35 6.21 -56.99
N ASN A 37 8.17 4.92 -57.22
CA ASN A 37 7.18 4.36 -58.12
C ASN A 37 5.72 4.77 -57.74
N LEU A 38 5.41 4.81 -56.44
CA LEU A 38 4.12 5.27 -55.94
C LEU A 38 3.90 6.78 -56.14
N ILE A 39 4.97 7.57 -56.06
CA ILE A 39 4.92 9.02 -56.32
C ILE A 39 4.67 9.27 -57.81
N GLU A 40 5.29 8.53 -58.71
CA GLU A 40 5.04 8.62 -60.14
C GLU A 40 3.60 8.18 -60.50
N TRP A 41 3.11 7.09 -59.89
CA TRP A 41 1.77 6.58 -60.09
C TRP A 41 0.69 7.59 -59.54
N ARG A 42 1.03 8.32 -58.51
CA ARG A 42 0.19 9.40 -57.98
C ARG A 42 -0.08 10.51 -58.99
N GLN A 43 0.84 10.86 -59.86
CA GLN A 43 0.67 11.91 -60.85
C GLN A 43 -0.42 11.56 -61.88
N SER A 44 -0.58 10.29 -62.18
CA SER A 44 -1.61 9.81 -63.13
C SER A 44 -2.94 9.38 -62.46
N ASN A 45 -2.89 8.94 -61.20
CA ASN A 45 -4.04 8.35 -60.51
C ASN A 45 -4.24 8.87 -59.06
N ALA A 46 -4.16 10.17 -58.84
CA ALA A 46 -4.16 10.77 -57.50
C ALA A 46 -5.32 10.32 -56.58
N TRP A 47 -6.53 10.33 -57.11
CA TRP A 47 -7.72 9.93 -56.32
C TRP A 47 -7.76 8.45 -56.02
N LEU A 48 -7.35 7.60 -56.95
CA LEU A 48 -7.35 6.16 -56.73
C LEU A 48 -6.32 5.78 -55.66
N LEU A 49 -5.14 6.42 -55.65
CA LEU A 49 -4.13 6.19 -54.63
C LEU A 49 -4.61 6.62 -53.22
N VAL A 50 -5.28 7.77 -53.11
CA VAL A 50 -5.86 8.24 -51.83
C VAL A 50 -6.87 7.24 -51.29
N VAL A 51 -7.80 6.76 -52.16
CA VAL A 51 -8.84 5.81 -51.74
C VAL A 51 -8.23 4.45 -51.34
N LEU A 52 -7.33 3.90 -52.13
CA LEU A 52 -6.67 2.63 -51.84
C LEU A 52 -5.83 2.70 -50.54
N TYR A 53 -5.15 3.82 -50.33
CA TYR A 53 -4.38 4.05 -49.14
C TYR A 53 -5.29 4.16 -47.89
N ALA A 54 -6.38 4.92 -47.98
CA ALA A 54 -7.37 5.03 -46.92
C ALA A 54 -7.97 3.68 -46.54
N LEU A 55 -8.38 2.89 -47.53
CA LEU A 55 -8.94 1.56 -47.33
C LEU A 55 -7.91 0.62 -46.71
N GLY A 56 -6.68 0.59 -47.22
CA GLY A 56 -5.58 -0.19 -46.65
C GLY A 56 -5.27 0.18 -45.21
N TYR A 57 -5.25 1.49 -44.91
CA TYR A 57 -5.04 2.00 -43.55
C TYR A 57 -6.16 1.57 -42.60
N ILE A 58 -7.44 1.71 -43.06
CA ILE A 58 -8.61 1.27 -42.28
C ILE A 58 -8.53 -0.23 -41.99
N VAL A 59 -8.18 -1.06 -42.99
CA VAL A 59 -8.06 -2.50 -42.82
C VAL A 59 -6.96 -2.84 -41.81
N VAL A 60 -5.77 -2.26 -41.93
CA VAL A 60 -4.63 -2.48 -41.04
C VAL A 60 -5.01 -2.12 -39.59
N THR A 61 -5.66 -0.99 -39.38
CA THR A 61 -6.06 -0.55 -38.05
C THR A 61 -7.25 -1.34 -37.50
N ALA A 62 -8.20 -1.73 -38.32
CA ALA A 62 -9.33 -2.59 -37.94
C ALA A 62 -8.88 -3.99 -37.54
N LEU A 63 -7.89 -4.55 -38.23
CA LEU A 63 -7.25 -5.83 -37.88
C LEU A 63 -6.23 -5.70 -36.72
N SER A 64 -6.05 -4.48 -36.21
CA SER A 64 -5.14 -4.21 -35.08
C SER A 64 -3.67 -4.60 -35.37
N LEU A 65 -3.22 -4.48 -36.61
CA LEU A 65 -1.83 -4.77 -37.00
C LEU A 65 -0.87 -3.66 -36.56
N PRO A 66 0.37 -3.98 -36.12
CA PRO A 66 1.32 -2.98 -35.63
C PRO A 66 2.02 -2.18 -36.75
N LEU A 67 1.35 -1.93 -37.86
CA LEU A 67 1.84 -1.21 -39.04
C LEU A 67 1.34 0.23 -39.13
N ALA A 68 0.36 0.62 -38.31
CA ALA A 68 -0.28 1.92 -38.40
C ALA A 68 0.72 3.11 -38.29
N THR A 69 1.74 2.99 -37.45
CA THR A 69 2.79 4.02 -37.28
C THR A 69 3.59 4.21 -38.56
N TRP A 70 4.01 3.13 -39.19
CA TRP A 70 4.74 3.16 -40.47
C TRP A 70 3.88 3.75 -41.59
N MET A 71 2.63 3.33 -41.67
CA MET A 71 1.71 3.91 -42.64
C MET A 71 1.48 5.40 -42.40
N THR A 72 1.47 5.87 -41.15
CA THR A 72 1.34 7.32 -40.86
C THR A 72 2.55 8.10 -41.39
N LEU A 73 3.76 7.59 -41.23
CA LEU A 73 4.99 8.18 -41.79
C LEU A 73 4.95 8.18 -43.32
N VAL A 74 4.59 7.05 -43.92
CA VAL A 74 4.46 6.92 -45.39
C VAL A 74 3.38 7.85 -45.94
N ALA A 75 2.27 8.07 -45.23
CA ALA A 75 1.25 9.05 -45.65
C ALA A 75 1.83 10.46 -45.70
N GLY A 76 2.66 10.85 -44.73
CA GLY A 76 3.37 12.12 -44.76
C GLY A 76 4.28 12.26 -45.96
N ALA A 77 5.05 11.20 -46.25
CA ALA A 77 5.96 11.13 -47.39
C ALA A 77 5.22 11.21 -48.72
N LEU A 78 4.12 10.48 -48.92
CA LEU A 78 3.39 10.38 -50.16
C LEU A 78 2.45 11.57 -50.42
N PHE A 79 1.75 12.07 -49.40
CA PHE A 79 0.66 13.05 -49.56
C PHE A 79 0.99 14.44 -49.02
N GLY A 80 2.14 14.60 -48.38
CA GLY A 80 2.50 15.81 -47.67
C GLY A 80 1.73 15.98 -46.35
N PHE A 81 1.96 17.11 -45.65
CA PHE A 81 1.43 17.30 -44.32
C PHE A 81 -0.12 17.36 -44.29
N TRP A 82 -0.72 18.28 -44.99
CA TRP A 82 -2.17 18.52 -44.84
C TRP A 82 -3.05 17.39 -45.37
N GLN A 83 -2.74 16.87 -46.55
CA GLN A 83 -3.50 15.78 -47.12
C GLN A 83 -3.27 14.46 -46.36
N GLY A 84 -2.02 14.17 -46.01
CA GLY A 84 -1.66 13.01 -45.19
C GLY A 84 -2.29 13.07 -43.79
N PHE A 85 -2.27 14.23 -43.15
CA PHE A 85 -2.87 14.45 -41.83
C PHE A 85 -4.40 14.20 -41.83
N LEU A 86 -5.14 14.77 -42.78
CA LEU A 86 -6.58 14.52 -42.88
C LEU A 86 -6.87 13.05 -43.17
N LEU A 87 -6.20 12.49 -44.19
CA LEU A 87 -6.37 11.10 -44.58
C LEU A 87 -6.16 10.13 -43.41
N VAL A 88 -5.02 10.22 -42.77
CA VAL A 88 -4.65 9.33 -41.64
C VAL A 88 -5.55 9.55 -40.43
N SER A 89 -5.89 10.80 -40.10
CA SER A 89 -6.74 11.13 -38.96
C SER A 89 -8.11 10.44 -39.08
N PHE A 90 -8.77 10.51 -40.24
CA PHE A 90 -10.05 9.84 -40.44
C PHE A 90 -9.91 8.32 -40.58
N ALA A 91 -8.95 7.84 -41.39
CA ALA A 91 -8.74 6.42 -41.62
C ALA A 91 -8.40 5.67 -40.32
N SER A 92 -7.53 6.24 -39.46
CA SER A 92 -7.18 5.65 -38.18
C SER A 92 -8.36 5.59 -37.22
N SER A 93 -9.20 6.63 -37.17
CA SER A 93 -10.36 6.65 -36.26
C SER A 93 -11.47 5.71 -36.74
N ILE A 94 -11.70 5.58 -38.05
CA ILE A 94 -12.65 4.61 -38.62
C ILE A 94 -12.16 3.20 -38.32
N GLY A 95 -10.90 2.88 -38.63
CA GLY A 95 -10.34 1.54 -38.41
C GLY A 95 -10.29 1.19 -36.91
N ALA A 96 -9.93 2.13 -36.04
CA ALA A 96 -9.98 1.94 -34.59
C ALA A 96 -11.42 1.62 -34.11
N THR A 97 -12.42 2.28 -34.68
CA THR A 97 -13.83 2.05 -34.34
C THR A 97 -14.30 0.68 -34.83
N LEU A 98 -13.86 0.24 -36.00
CA LEU A 98 -14.13 -1.11 -36.49
C LEU A 98 -13.47 -2.18 -35.57
N ALA A 99 -12.23 -1.97 -35.12
CA ALA A 99 -11.56 -2.85 -34.16
C ALA A 99 -12.31 -2.88 -32.81
N PHE A 100 -12.77 -1.73 -32.32
CA PHE A 100 -13.61 -1.62 -31.12
C PHE A 100 -14.92 -2.39 -31.26
N LEU A 101 -15.62 -2.29 -32.40
CA LEU A 101 -16.85 -3.04 -32.67
C LEU A 101 -16.59 -4.54 -32.80
N ALA A 102 -15.49 -4.93 -33.45
CA ALA A 102 -15.08 -6.32 -33.55
C ALA A 102 -14.80 -6.93 -32.15
N ALA A 103 -14.09 -6.20 -31.28
CA ALA A 103 -13.86 -6.63 -29.91
C ALA A 103 -15.18 -6.79 -29.13
N ARG A 104 -16.14 -5.86 -29.30
CA ARG A 104 -17.42 -5.89 -28.61
C ARG A 104 -18.31 -7.06 -29.03
N TYR A 105 -18.42 -7.32 -30.34
CA TYR A 105 -19.40 -8.25 -30.85
C TYR A 105 -18.84 -9.61 -31.23
N LEU A 106 -17.53 -9.73 -31.50
CA LEU A 106 -16.92 -10.98 -31.97
C LEU A 106 -15.96 -11.63 -30.96
N LEU A 107 -15.23 -10.82 -30.17
CA LEU A 107 -14.11 -11.29 -29.35
C LEU A 107 -14.34 -11.11 -27.83
N SER A 108 -15.53 -10.69 -27.39
CA SER A 108 -15.80 -10.32 -25.99
C SER A 108 -15.43 -11.42 -25.00
N ASP A 109 -15.80 -12.67 -25.28
CA ASP A 109 -15.62 -13.79 -24.35
C ASP A 109 -14.15 -14.21 -24.25
N TRP A 110 -13.43 -14.18 -25.38
CA TRP A 110 -12.02 -14.53 -25.43
C TRP A 110 -11.14 -13.47 -24.75
N VAL A 111 -11.39 -12.19 -24.99
CA VAL A 111 -10.59 -11.10 -24.39
C VAL A 111 -10.85 -10.95 -22.89
N ARG A 112 -12.08 -11.20 -22.41
CA ARG A 112 -12.38 -11.23 -20.97
C ARG A 112 -11.62 -12.35 -20.24
N GLY A 113 -11.52 -13.53 -20.82
CA GLY A 113 -10.76 -14.64 -20.26
C GLY A 113 -9.26 -14.36 -20.15
N TRP A 114 -8.69 -13.58 -21.07
CA TRP A 114 -7.26 -13.22 -21.07
C TRP A 114 -6.90 -12.10 -20.08
N LEU A 115 -7.82 -11.15 -19.81
CA LEU A 115 -7.57 -9.99 -18.96
C LEU A 115 -7.71 -10.24 -17.44
N GLY A 116 -8.46 -11.25 -17.05
CA GLY A 116 -8.68 -11.58 -15.63
C GLY A 116 -9.08 -10.36 -14.78
N THR A 117 -8.47 -10.20 -13.61
CA THR A 117 -8.75 -9.14 -12.62
C THR A 117 -8.41 -7.71 -13.10
N ARG A 118 -7.55 -7.55 -14.12
CA ARG A 118 -7.16 -6.21 -14.66
C ARG A 118 -8.29 -5.51 -15.40
N PHE A 119 -9.33 -6.24 -15.80
CA PHE A 119 -10.50 -5.65 -16.47
C PHE A 119 -11.32 -4.73 -15.55
N GLY A 120 -11.38 -5.04 -14.23
CA GLY A 120 -12.13 -4.26 -13.25
C GLY A 120 -11.70 -2.78 -13.22
N SER A 121 -10.42 -2.52 -13.13
CA SER A 121 -9.86 -1.16 -13.04
C SER A 121 -10.09 -0.30 -14.30
N ILE A 122 -10.14 -0.93 -15.48
CA ILE A 122 -10.40 -0.25 -16.75
C ILE A 122 -11.88 0.12 -16.84
N ASN A 123 -12.76 -0.79 -16.46
CA ASN A 123 -14.20 -0.56 -16.48
C ASN A 123 -14.63 0.50 -15.46
N GLU A 124 -14.02 0.53 -14.28
CA GLU A 124 -14.19 1.60 -13.28
C GLU A 124 -13.74 2.97 -13.82
N GLY A 125 -12.58 3.03 -14.48
CA GLY A 125 -12.09 4.27 -15.11
C GLY A 125 -13.04 4.80 -16.18
N VAL A 126 -13.65 3.90 -16.99
CA VAL A 126 -14.64 4.26 -18.00
C VAL A 126 -15.98 4.64 -17.37
N ALA A 127 -16.41 4.00 -16.29
CA ALA A 127 -17.64 4.32 -15.58
C ALA A 127 -17.56 5.71 -14.91
N LYS A 128 -16.39 6.08 -14.40
CA LYS A 128 -16.16 7.36 -13.69
C LYS A 128 -16.01 8.57 -14.64
N ASP A 129 -15.23 8.42 -15.72
CA ASP A 129 -14.82 9.55 -16.60
C ASP A 129 -14.74 9.15 -18.10
N GLY A 130 -15.57 8.24 -18.58
CA GLY A 130 -15.52 7.53 -19.86
C GLY A 130 -14.84 8.21 -21.04
N ALA A 131 -15.36 9.35 -21.49
CA ALA A 131 -14.81 10.10 -22.63
C ALA A 131 -13.41 10.67 -22.32
N PHE A 132 -13.22 11.22 -21.12
CA PHE A 132 -11.94 11.81 -20.74
C PHE A 132 -10.87 10.75 -20.45
N TYR A 133 -11.28 9.58 -19.93
CA TYR A 133 -10.40 8.44 -19.75
C TYR A 133 -9.83 7.94 -21.10
N LEU A 134 -10.69 7.76 -22.11
CA LEU A 134 -10.26 7.41 -23.46
C LEU A 134 -9.36 8.49 -24.07
N PHE A 135 -9.73 9.78 -23.95
CA PHE A 135 -8.92 10.91 -24.42
C PHE A 135 -7.50 10.87 -23.83
N THR A 136 -7.41 10.61 -22.52
CA THR A 136 -6.13 10.48 -21.82
C THR A 136 -5.28 9.32 -22.40
N LEU A 137 -5.90 8.16 -22.65
CA LEU A 137 -5.22 7.01 -23.23
C LEU A 137 -4.75 7.26 -24.66
N ARG A 138 -5.48 8.07 -25.45
CA ARG A 138 -5.10 8.46 -26.82
C ARG A 138 -3.94 9.46 -26.85
N MET A 139 -3.95 10.40 -25.93
CA MET A 139 -2.90 11.43 -25.83
C MET A 139 -1.58 10.90 -25.29
N ILE A 140 -1.60 9.92 -24.40
CA ILE A 140 -0.40 9.36 -23.77
C ILE A 140 -0.20 7.92 -24.27
N PRO A 141 0.82 7.62 -25.08
CA PRO A 141 1.06 6.28 -25.64
C PRO A 141 1.64 5.30 -24.60
N ILE A 142 0.92 5.08 -23.50
CA ILE A 142 1.28 4.09 -22.48
C ILE A 142 0.90 2.68 -22.95
N LEU A 143 -0.23 2.55 -23.63
CA LEU A 143 -0.73 1.31 -24.16
C LEU A 143 -0.59 1.31 -25.70
N PRO A 144 -0.29 0.17 -26.31
CA PRO A 144 -0.33 0.04 -27.76
C PRO A 144 -1.70 0.42 -28.32
N PHE A 145 -1.72 1.06 -29.49
CA PHE A 145 -2.92 1.53 -30.16
C PHE A 145 -4.02 0.45 -30.26
N PHE A 146 -3.65 -0.76 -30.65
CA PHE A 146 -4.59 -1.87 -30.77
C PHE A 146 -5.17 -2.31 -29.42
N ALA A 147 -4.38 -2.25 -28.36
CA ALA A 147 -4.85 -2.64 -27.01
C ALA A 147 -5.97 -1.71 -26.54
N ILE A 148 -5.83 -0.41 -26.77
CA ILE A 148 -6.88 0.58 -26.42
C ILE A 148 -8.18 0.27 -27.17
N ASN A 149 -8.12 -0.05 -28.48
CA ASN A 149 -9.30 -0.35 -29.28
C ASN A 149 -10.04 -1.59 -28.75
N LEU A 150 -9.30 -2.68 -28.48
CA LEU A 150 -9.87 -3.91 -27.98
C LEU A 150 -10.44 -3.77 -26.56
N LEU A 151 -9.69 -3.13 -25.65
CA LEU A 151 -10.10 -2.93 -24.27
C LEU A 151 -11.36 -2.06 -24.14
N MET A 152 -11.41 -0.95 -24.89
CA MET A 152 -12.58 -0.06 -24.87
C MET A 152 -13.81 -0.73 -25.47
N GLY A 153 -13.65 -1.64 -26.44
CA GLY A 153 -14.73 -2.44 -26.99
C GLY A 153 -15.50 -3.26 -25.96
N LEU A 154 -14.82 -3.69 -24.89
CA LEU A 154 -15.41 -4.48 -23.80
C LEU A 154 -16.13 -3.64 -22.73
N THR A 155 -15.96 -2.32 -22.76
CA THR A 155 -16.57 -1.39 -21.80
C THR A 155 -17.98 -0.97 -22.25
N SER A 156 -18.69 -0.24 -21.38
CA SER A 156 -20.02 0.31 -21.68
C SER A 156 -20.01 1.56 -22.61
N MET A 157 -18.84 1.99 -23.09
CA MET A 157 -18.70 3.19 -23.93
C MET A 157 -19.46 3.07 -25.27
N ARG A 158 -20.18 4.11 -25.68
CA ARG A 158 -20.89 4.14 -26.99
C ARG A 158 -19.90 4.30 -28.15
N ALA A 159 -20.13 3.61 -29.26
CA ALA A 159 -19.26 3.67 -30.45
C ALA A 159 -19.07 5.10 -31.00
N GLY A 160 -20.11 5.93 -31.02
CA GLY A 160 -20.01 7.33 -31.43
C GLY A 160 -19.09 8.15 -30.50
N THR A 161 -19.19 7.95 -29.17
CA THR A 161 -18.27 8.59 -28.21
C THR A 161 -16.85 8.13 -28.43
N PHE A 162 -16.65 6.83 -28.66
CA PHE A 162 -15.31 6.25 -28.94
C PHE A 162 -14.70 6.87 -30.20
N PHE A 163 -15.49 7.00 -31.28
CA PHE A 163 -15.04 7.61 -32.56
C PHE A 163 -14.62 9.08 -32.36
N VAL A 164 -15.53 9.93 -31.82
CA VAL A 164 -15.26 11.36 -31.64
C VAL A 164 -14.07 11.61 -30.72
N VAL A 165 -14.01 10.93 -29.57
CA VAL A 165 -12.94 11.11 -28.63
C VAL A 165 -11.61 10.59 -29.19
N SER A 166 -11.63 9.47 -29.93
CA SER A 166 -10.42 8.96 -30.60
C SER A 166 -9.96 9.92 -31.69
N GLN A 167 -10.88 10.46 -32.49
CA GLN A 167 -10.59 11.46 -33.54
C GLN A 167 -9.84 12.66 -32.95
N VAL A 168 -10.41 13.30 -31.91
CA VAL A 168 -9.79 14.47 -31.27
C VAL A 168 -8.51 14.11 -30.53
N GLY A 169 -8.50 13.00 -29.79
CA GLY A 169 -7.37 12.58 -28.98
C GLY A 169 -6.12 12.16 -29.78
N MET A 170 -6.31 11.74 -31.04
CA MET A 170 -5.20 11.33 -31.91
C MET A 170 -4.66 12.44 -32.81
N LEU A 171 -5.37 13.58 -32.96
CA LEU A 171 -4.97 14.65 -33.89
C LEU A 171 -3.54 15.12 -33.67
N ALA A 172 -3.16 15.42 -32.44
CA ALA A 172 -1.82 15.96 -32.16
C ALA A 172 -0.71 14.93 -32.47
N GLY A 173 -0.92 13.66 -32.07
CA GLY A 173 0.00 12.58 -32.41
C GLY A 173 0.10 12.37 -33.93
N THR A 174 -1.03 12.31 -34.62
CA THR A 174 -1.07 12.16 -36.08
C THR A 174 -0.33 13.30 -36.78
N ALA A 175 -0.50 14.55 -36.35
CA ALA A 175 0.23 15.68 -36.90
C ALA A 175 1.73 15.55 -36.78
N VAL A 176 2.23 15.11 -35.61
CA VAL A 176 3.66 14.92 -35.38
C VAL A 176 4.23 13.80 -36.23
N TYR A 177 3.54 12.65 -36.32
CA TYR A 177 3.99 11.52 -37.15
C TYR A 177 3.93 11.83 -38.65
N VAL A 178 2.88 12.46 -39.12
CA VAL A 178 2.78 12.88 -40.55
C VAL A 178 3.87 13.87 -40.87
N ASN A 179 4.10 14.88 -40.01
CA ASN A 179 5.21 15.82 -40.21
C ASN A 179 6.58 15.15 -40.28
N ALA A 180 6.84 14.18 -39.37
CA ALA A 180 8.07 13.39 -39.44
C ALA A 180 8.19 12.63 -40.78
N GLY A 181 7.08 12.09 -41.30
CA GLY A 181 7.03 11.44 -42.61
C GLY A 181 7.32 12.41 -43.77
N THR A 182 6.85 13.63 -43.74
CA THR A 182 7.17 14.65 -44.79
C THR A 182 8.67 14.99 -44.77
N GLN A 183 9.28 15.10 -43.61
CA GLN A 183 10.70 15.41 -43.49
C GLN A 183 11.57 14.23 -43.94
N LEU A 184 11.14 12.98 -43.68
CA LEU A 184 11.84 11.79 -44.17
C LEU A 184 11.84 11.71 -45.70
N ALA A 185 10.77 12.08 -46.38
CA ALA A 185 10.67 12.10 -47.84
C ALA A 185 11.54 13.19 -48.48
N ALA A 186 11.88 14.25 -47.78
CA ALA A 186 12.70 15.36 -48.24
C ALA A 186 14.22 15.07 -48.15
N LEU A 187 14.61 13.86 -47.77
CA LEU A 187 16.02 13.48 -47.59
C LEU A 187 16.61 12.99 -48.93
N ASP A 188 17.39 13.85 -49.56
CA ASP A 188 18.12 13.50 -50.82
C ASP A 188 19.45 12.76 -50.55
N SER A 189 19.95 12.70 -49.30
CA SER A 189 21.20 12.03 -48.97
C SER A 189 21.28 11.71 -47.48
N LEU A 190 22.17 10.74 -47.11
CA LEU A 190 22.46 10.36 -45.71
C LEU A 190 22.95 11.54 -44.86
N SER A 191 23.56 12.58 -45.47
CA SER A 191 23.95 13.81 -44.78
C SER A 191 22.74 14.67 -44.35
N GLY A 192 21.56 14.51 -44.96
CA GLY A 192 20.32 15.18 -44.61
C GLY A 192 19.67 14.69 -43.31
N ILE A 193 20.14 13.55 -42.77
CA ILE A 193 19.63 13.00 -41.50
C ILE A 193 19.83 13.98 -40.33
N VAL A 194 20.83 14.87 -40.41
CA VAL A 194 21.12 15.90 -39.38
C VAL A 194 20.49 17.25 -39.73
N SER A 195 19.57 17.30 -40.69
CA SER A 195 18.86 18.56 -41.01
C SER A 195 18.03 19.07 -39.83
N ALA A 196 18.07 20.38 -39.58
CA ALA A 196 17.34 20.99 -38.45
C ALA A 196 15.83 20.65 -38.45
N PRO A 197 15.10 20.63 -39.58
CA PRO A 197 13.68 20.24 -39.60
C PRO A 197 13.43 18.81 -39.20
N LEU A 198 14.32 17.89 -39.57
CA LEU A 198 14.21 16.48 -39.22
C LEU A 198 14.48 16.24 -37.73
N VAL A 199 15.56 16.83 -37.22
CA VAL A 199 15.91 16.79 -35.78
C VAL A 199 14.78 17.36 -34.93
N VAL A 200 14.19 18.49 -35.32
CA VAL A 200 13.04 19.10 -34.63
C VAL A 200 11.82 18.17 -34.69
N SER A 201 11.53 17.52 -35.81
CA SER A 201 10.41 16.59 -35.94
C SER A 201 10.56 15.38 -35.04
N PHE A 202 11.75 14.77 -34.98
CA PHE A 202 12.02 13.66 -34.06
C PHE A 202 12.05 14.11 -32.59
N ALA A 203 12.57 15.30 -32.29
CA ALA A 203 12.50 15.88 -30.93
C ALA A 203 11.04 16.10 -30.49
N LEU A 204 10.19 16.64 -31.38
CA LEU A 204 8.76 16.78 -31.12
C LEU A 204 8.07 15.41 -30.91
N LEU A 205 8.45 14.41 -31.71
CA LEU A 205 7.93 13.05 -31.56
C LEU A 205 8.30 12.45 -30.18
N GLY A 206 9.55 12.62 -29.75
CA GLY A 206 10.02 12.14 -28.44
C GLY A 206 9.44 12.91 -27.26
N LEU A 207 9.26 14.24 -27.39
CA LEU A 207 8.74 15.10 -26.34
C LEU A 207 7.21 15.13 -26.26
N PHE A 208 6.50 14.74 -27.33
CA PHE A 208 5.03 14.78 -27.42
C PHE A 208 4.33 14.03 -26.24
N PRO A 209 4.69 12.79 -25.90
CA PRO A 209 4.05 12.08 -24.78
C PRO A 209 4.19 12.83 -23.45
N TRP A 210 5.34 13.48 -23.25
CA TRP A 210 5.62 14.25 -22.03
C TRP A 210 4.81 15.55 -22.00
N GLY A 211 4.75 16.29 -23.10
CA GLY A 211 3.91 17.49 -23.26
C GLY A 211 2.42 17.20 -23.10
N ALA A 212 1.95 16.12 -23.72
CA ALA A 212 0.57 15.64 -23.58
C ALA A 212 0.20 15.32 -22.12
N ARG A 213 1.11 14.67 -21.40
CA ARG A 213 0.94 14.36 -19.98
C ARG A 213 0.84 15.61 -19.11
N ILE A 214 1.66 16.63 -19.40
CA ILE A 214 1.61 17.92 -18.69
C ILE A 214 0.25 18.60 -18.94
N LEU A 215 -0.19 18.66 -20.20
CA LEU A 215 -1.47 19.28 -20.59
C LEU A 215 -2.66 18.60 -19.92
N ILE A 216 -2.71 17.26 -19.95
CA ILE A 216 -3.79 16.51 -19.30
C ILE A 216 -3.81 16.75 -17.80
N ASN A 217 -2.65 16.72 -17.15
CA ASN A 217 -2.56 16.99 -15.72
C ASN A 217 -2.98 18.43 -15.39
N PHE A 218 -2.68 19.38 -16.25
CA PHE A 218 -3.12 20.77 -16.11
C PHE A 218 -4.65 20.89 -16.20
N ILE A 219 -5.26 20.27 -17.22
CA ILE A 219 -6.74 20.27 -17.41
C ILE A 219 -7.43 19.59 -16.22
N LYS A 220 -6.93 18.43 -15.78
CA LYS A 220 -7.45 17.75 -14.59
C LYS A 220 -7.40 18.63 -13.34
N ARG A 221 -6.26 19.29 -13.10
CA ARG A 221 -6.12 20.22 -11.97
C ARG A 221 -7.11 21.37 -12.05
N GLN A 222 -7.28 22.01 -13.21
CA GLN A 222 -8.26 23.08 -13.36
C GLN A 222 -9.69 22.61 -13.04
N LYS A 223 -10.07 21.40 -13.48
CA LYS A 223 -11.40 20.84 -13.19
C LYS A 223 -11.60 20.58 -11.70
N ILE A 224 -10.58 20.02 -11.00
CA ILE A 224 -10.65 19.70 -9.56
C ILE A 224 -10.79 20.98 -8.72
N TYR A 225 -10.06 22.03 -9.05
CA TYR A 225 -10.11 23.29 -8.31
C TYR A 225 -11.21 24.25 -8.82
N SER A 226 -12.05 23.82 -9.76
CA SER A 226 -13.17 24.63 -10.28
C SER A 226 -14.12 25.00 -9.13
N GLY A 227 -14.44 26.28 -9.02
CA GLY A 227 -15.28 26.81 -7.94
C GLY A 227 -14.52 27.35 -6.72
N TYR A 228 -13.19 27.13 -6.66
CA TYR A 228 -12.36 27.67 -5.58
C TYR A 228 -11.37 28.71 -6.10
N LYS A 229 -11.23 29.82 -5.39
CA LYS A 229 -10.26 30.87 -5.75
C LYS A 229 -8.96 30.65 -4.99
N ARG A 230 -7.90 30.34 -5.73
CA ARG A 230 -6.55 30.16 -5.14
C ARG A 230 -6.03 31.49 -4.60
N PRO A 231 -5.54 31.54 -3.34
CA PRO A 231 -4.87 32.73 -2.79
C PRO A 231 -3.64 33.10 -3.61
N THR A 232 -3.37 34.42 -3.72
CA THR A 232 -2.16 34.95 -4.36
C THR A 232 -0.93 34.85 -3.46
N ALA A 233 -1.13 34.92 -2.14
CA ALA A 233 -0.13 34.69 -1.11
C ALA A 233 -0.69 33.74 -0.05
N PHE A 234 0.18 33.04 0.67
CA PHE A 234 -0.17 32.08 1.68
C PHE A 234 0.47 32.42 3.03
N ASP A 235 -0.27 32.24 4.13
CA ASP A 235 0.25 32.42 5.48
C ASP A 235 1.27 31.34 5.85
N ARG A 236 1.07 30.10 5.32
CA ARG A 236 1.86 28.90 5.61
C ARG A 236 2.30 28.16 4.34
N ASN A 237 3.40 27.44 4.45
CA ASN A 237 3.79 26.45 3.44
C ASN A 237 3.02 25.15 3.65
N LEU A 238 2.78 24.79 4.93
CA LEU A 238 2.13 23.55 5.33
C LEU A 238 1.28 23.76 6.59
N ILE A 239 0.06 23.20 6.61
CA ILE A 239 -0.70 22.98 7.83
C ILE A 239 -0.86 21.47 8.00
N VAL A 240 -0.55 20.98 9.21
CA VAL A 240 -0.69 19.58 9.60
C VAL A 240 -1.83 19.48 10.62
N ILE A 241 -2.80 18.61 10.38
CA ILE A 241 -3.96 18.41 11.25
C ILE A 241 -3.80 17.10 12.01
N GLY A 242 -3.57 17.20 13.31
CA GLY A 242 -3.30 16.12 14.25
C GLY A 242 -1.82 16.00 14.61
N ALA A 243 -1.48 15.94 15.90
CA ALA A 243 -0.14 15.84 16.46
C ALA A 243 0.17 14.44 17.02
N GLY A 244 -0.34 13.39 16.37
CA GLY A 244 0.12 12.01 16.57
C GLY A 244 1.41 11.72 15.81
N ALA A 245 1.83 10.44 15.76
CA ALA A 245 3.11 10.01 15.17
C ALA A 245 3.33 10.53 13.74
N ALA A 246 2.32 10.52 12.87
CA ALA A 246 2.45 11.07 11.53
C ALA A 246 2.61 12.59 11.54
N GLY A 247 1.75 13.30 12.28
CA GLY A 247 1.74 14.76 12.29
C GLY A 247 3.00 15.38 12.87
N LEU A 248 3.51 14.82 13.96
CA LEU A 248 4.76 15.23 14.59
C LEU A 248 5.94 15.10 13.62
N VAL A 249 6.07 13.96 12.94
CA VAL A 249 7.13 13.74 11.93
C VAL A 249 6.96 14.70 10.74
N CYS A 250 5.72 14.94 10.28
CA CYS A 250 5.45 15.93 9.23
C CYS A 250 5.91 17.34 9.63
N ALA A 251 5.53 17.78 10.82
CA ALA A 251 5.88 19.11 11.33
C ALA A 251 7.40 19.27 11.53
N TYR A 252 8.06 18.24 12.08
CA TYR A 252 9.51 18.20 12.25
C TYR A 252 10.23 18.35 10.90
N ILE A 253 9.87 17.54 9.90
CA ILE A 253 10.52 17.59 8.57
C ILE A 253 10.27 18.94 7.90
N ALA A 254 9.05 19.49 8.01
CA ALA A 254 8.73 20.80 7.45
C ALA A 254 9.58 21.92 8.08
N ALA A 255 9.70 21.93 9.40
CA ALA A 255 10.54 22.88 10.12
C ALA A 255 12.03 22.71 9.79
N ALA A 256 12.54 21.48 9.74
CA ALA A 256 13.92 21.18 9.37
C ALA A 256 14.27 21.66 7.95
N THR A 257 13.30 21.62 7.02
CA THR A 257 13.42 22.15 5.67
C THR A 257 13.10 23.66 5.55
N LYS A 258 12.98 24.37 6.71
CA LYS A 258 12.72 25.81 6.80
C LYS A 258 11.36 26.23 6.21
N ALA A 259 10.41 25.34 6.11
CA ALA A 259 9.04 25.68 5.74
C ALA A 259 8.31 26.32 6.93
N LYS A 260 7.48 27.32 6.67
CA LYS A 260 6.59 27.91 7.66
C LYS A 260 5.41 26.96 7.88
N VAL A 261 5.38 26.26 9.01
CA VAL A 261 4.44 25.19 9.32
C VAL A 261 3.61 25.49 10.57
N THR A 262 2.32 25.16 10.50
CA THR A 262 1.41 25.12 11.66
C THR A 262 0.97 23.68 11.88
N LEU A 263 1.10 23.20 13.11
CA LEU A 263 0.59 21.93 13.60
C LEU A 263 -0.65 22.18 14.46
N VAL A 264 -1.77 21.57 14.14
CA VAL A 264 -3.04 21.73 14.89
C VAL A 264 -3.36 20.44 15.62
N GLU A 265 -3.56 20.51 16.95
CA GLU A 265 -3.93 19.36 17.77
C GLU A 265 -5.24 19.62 18.53
N ALA A 266 -6.16 18.67 18.42
CA ALA A 266 -7.49 18.74 19.03
C ALA A 266 -7.55 18.20 20.46
N HIS A 267 -6.56 17.40 20.90
CA HIS A 267 -6.60 16.71 22.20
C HIS A 267 -5.26 16.78 22.92
N LYS A 268 -4.39 15.76 22.73
CA LYS A 268 -3.10 15.63 23.42
C LYS A 268 -1.98 15.45 22.41
N MET A 269 -0.92 16.24 22.55
CA MET A 269 0.32 16.07 21.80
C MET A 269 0.85 14.63 21.98
N GLY A 270 1.51 14.07 20.94
CA GLY A 270 1.96 12.68 20.93
C GLY A 270 0.90 11.69 20.43
N GLY A 271 -0.39 12.11 20.42
CA GLY A 271 -1.52 11.32 19.92
C GLY A 271 -1.68 9.99 20.64
N ASP A 272 -2.19 9.00 19.92
CA ASP A 272 -2.56 7.69 20.45
C ASP A 272 -1.35 6.90 20.99
N CYS A 273 -0.23 6.88 20.28
CA CYS A 273 0.95 6.10 20.66
C CYS A 273 1.51 6.47 22.04
N LEU A 274 1.69 7.75 22.30
CA LEU A 274 2.21 8.25 23.57
C LEU A 274 1.19 8.11 24.71
N ASN A 275 -0.05 8.50 24.46
CA ASN A 275 -1.02 8.71 25.53
C ASN A 275 -1.87 7.48 25.85
N TYR A 276 -2.12 6.60 24.84
CA TYR A 276 -3.16 5.58 24.94
C TYR A 276 -2.72 4.18 24.45
N GLY A 277 -1.73 4.12 23.56
CA GLY A 277 -1.34 2.90 22.83
C GLY A 277 -0.01 2.32 23.29
N CYS A 278 1.01 2.55 22.46
CA CYS A 278 2.31 1.84 22.56
C CYS A 278 3.02 2.05 23.90
N ILE A 279 3.09 3.28 24.37
CA ILE A 279 3.88 3.61 25.58
C ILE A 279 3.24 3.04 26.84
N PRO A 280 1.97 3.35 27.16
CA PRO A 280 1.35 2.82 28.35
C PRO A 280 1.20 1.30 28.33
N SER A 281 0.92 0.68 27.17
CA SER A 281 0.82 -0.77 27.09
C SER A 281 2.19 -1.46 27.33
N LYS A 282 3.29 -0.95 26.78
CA LYS A 282 4.61 -1.52 27.03
C LYS A 282 5.09 -1.31 28.46
N ALA A 283 4.65 -0.21 29.10
CA ALA A 283 4.94 0.02 30.52
C ALA A 283 4.24 -1.00 31.42
N ILE A 284 2.94 -1.31 31.18
CA ILE A 284 2.21 -2.32 31.97
C ILE A 284 2.71 -3.75 31.67
N ILE A 285 2.99 -4.09 30.41
CA ILE A 285 3.57 -5.38 30.00
C ILE A 285 4.86 -5.66 30.76
N LYS A 286 5.74 -4.65 30.90
CA LYS A 286 7.00 -4.83 31.65
C LYS A 286 6.76 -5.14 33.11
N SER A 287 5.82 -4.46 33.77
CA SER A 287 5.46 -4.77 35.16
C SER A 287 4.85 -6.16 35.32
N ALA A 288 3.96 -6.55 34.38
CA ALA A 288 3.34 -7.86 34.33
C ALA A 288 4.38 -8.99 34.15
N LYS A 289 5.36 -8.78 33.23
CA LYS A 289 6.44 -9.73 32.98
C LYS A 289 7.34 -9.93 34.21
N ILE A 290 7.65 -8.85 34.95
CA ILE A 290 8.42 -8.96 36.19
C ILE A 290 7.64 -9.73 37.25
N ALA A 291 6.34 -9.46 37.43
CA ALA A 291 5.49 -10.16 38.36
C ALA A 291 5.42 -11.68 38.05
N ASP A 292 5.39 -12.05 36.78
CA ASP A 292 5.45 -13.43 36.32
C ASP A 292 6.81 -14.07 36.63
N GLN A 293 7.91 -13.38 36.29
CA GLN A 293 9.28 -13.86 36.58
C GLN A 293 9.51 -14.08 38.08
N MET A 294 8.93 -13.25 38.95
CA MET A 294 9.00 -13.45 40.40
C MET A 294 8.28 -14.74 40.86
N ARG A 295 7.11 -15.04 40.25
CA ARG A 295 6.39 -16.29 40.56
C ARG A 295 7.13 -17.55 40.09
N HIS A 296 7.87 -17.42 38.99
CA HIS A 296 8.61 -18.53 38.37
C HIS A 296 10.13 -18.39 38.52
N ALA A 297 10.58 -17.79 39.64
CA ALA A 297 11.99 -17.54 39.91
C ALA A 297 12.81 -18.86 40.11
N ASP A 298 12.14 -19.98 40.41
CA ASP A 298 12.73 -21.32 40.47
C ASP A 298 13.39 -21.73 39.14
N ARG A 299 12.92 -21.27 38.02
CA ARG A 299 13.55 -21.45 36.70
C ARG A 299 14.99 -20.94 36.65
N TYR A 300 15.33 -20.00 37.53
CA TYR A 300 16.67 -19.37 37.66
C TYR A 300 17.40 -19.78 38.90
N GLY A 301 16.93 -20.83 39.63
CA GLY A 301 17.50 -21.27 40.88
C GLY A 301 17.26 -20.33 42.07
N LEU A 302 16.28 -19.47 41.99
CA LEU A 302 15.85 -18.54 43.03
C LEU A 302 14.54 -19.04 43.67
N GLU A 303 14.27 -18.59 44.90
CA GLU A 303 13.00 -18.92 45.56
C GLU A 303 11.84 -18.20 44.91
N PRO A 304 10.77 -18.92 44.43
CA PRO A 304 9.59 -18.32 43.87
C PRO A 304 8.90 -17.41 44.89
N MET A 305 8.48 -16.24 44.44
CA MET A 305 7.80 -15.27 45.29
C MET A 305 6.51 -14.78 44.61
N SER A 306 5.39 -14.88 45.31
CA SER A 306 4.15 -14.22 44.87
C SER A 306 4.21 -12.73 45.21
N PRO A 307 4.46 -11.83 44.20
CA PRO A 307 4.58 -10.41 44.49
C PRO A 307 3.23 -9.86 44.95
N LYS A 308 3.23 -9.02 45.99
CA LYS A 308 2.08 -8.20 46.30
C LYS A 308 1.97 -7.11 45.25
N VAL A 309 1.03 -7.27 44.32
CA VAL A 309 0.76 -6.25 43.28
C VAL A 309 -0.06 -5.13 43.90
N VAL A 310 0.54 -3.94 44.02
CA VAL A 310 -0.19 -2.71 44.33
C VAL A 310 -0.52 -2.06 42.98
N PHE A 311 -1.73 -2.27 42.49
CA PHE A 311 -2.09 -1.94 41.13
C PHE A 311 -2.04 -0.42 40.87
N SER A 312 -2.39 0.43 41.87
CA SER A 312 -2.23 1.88 41.82
C SER A 312 -0.78 2.33 41.55
N GLU A 313 0.23 1.61 42.12
CA GLU A 313 1.64 1.87 41.87
C GLU A 313 2.08 1.43 40.46
N VAL A 314 1.53 0.33 39.96
CA VAL A 314 1.74 -0.07 38.55
C VAL A 314 1.23 1.00 37.61
N MET A 315 0.02 1.52 37.86
CA MET A 315 -0.59 2.59 37.07
C MET A 315 0.15 3.93 37.24
N ALA A 316 0.68 4.22 38.43
CA ALA A 316 1.55 5.38 38.67
C ALA A 316 2.83 5.30 37.83
N ARG A 317 3.46 4.12 37.79
CA ARG A 317 4.62 3.87 36.91
C ARG A 317 4.26 4.05 35.44
N VAL A 318 3.12 3.56 34.98
CA VAL A 318 2.64 3.77 33.58
C VAL A 318 2.55 5.27 33.28
N ARG A 319 1.93 6.05 34.16
CA ARG A 319 1.83 7.52 34.01
C ARG A 319 3.21 8.20 33.99
N GLN A 320 4.13 7.75 34.87
CA GLN A 320 5.49 8.30 34.94
C GLN A 320 6.24 8.06 33.63
N VAL A 321 6.17 6.86 33.06
CA VAL A 321 6.81 6.53 31.77
C VAL A 321 6.24 7.42 30.64
N VAL A 322 4.94 7.65 30.60
CA VAL A 322 4.33 8.56 29.65
C VAL A 322 4.84 9.99 29.87
N ALA A 323 4.90 10.46 31.13
CA ALA A 323 5.37 11.79 31.50
C ALA A 323 6.86 11.99 31.16
N ASP A 324 7.69 10.98 31.32
CA ASP A 324 9.13 11.04 30.96
C ASP A 324 9.34 11.17 29.46
N ILE A 325 8.46 10.62 28.63
CA ILE A 325 8.53 10.66 27.17
C ILE A 325 7.83 11.90 26.59
N ALA A 326 6.75 12.39 27.23
CA ALA A 326 5.94 13.50 26.77
C ALA A 326 6.73 14.78 26.37
N PRO A 327 7.85 15.16 27.03
CA PRO A 327 8.64 16.31 26.61
C PRO A 327 9.15 16.22 25.16
N HIS A 328 9.36 15.01 24.64
CA HIS A 328 9.80 14.79 23.25
C HIS A 328 8.73 15.17 22.22
N ASP A 329 7.45 15.15 22.60
CA ASP A 329 6.32 15.45 21.74
C ASP A 329 5.59 16.75 22.15
N SER A 330 6.18 17.55 23.05
CA SER A 330 5.54 18.71 23.67
C SER A 330 5.39 19.91 22.73
N VAL A 331 4.39 20.76 23.01
CA VAL A 331 4.21 22.07 22.37
C VAL A 331 5.51 22.88 22.42
N LYS A 332 6.16 22.93 23.60
CA LYS A 332 7.41 23.66 23.78
C LYS A 332 8.49 23.19 22.80
N ARG A 333 8.74 21.88 22.73
CA ARG A 333 9.78 21.35 21.82
C ARG A 333 9.50 21.71 20.36
N TYR A 334 8.27 21.55 19.90
CA TYR A 334 7.93 21.86 18.51
C TYR A 334 7.99 23.36 18.22
N SER A 335 7.60 24.21 19.18
CA SER A 335 7.79 25.67 19.08
C SER A 335 9.28 26.04 18.99
N ASP A 336 10.13 25.41 19.81
CA ASP A 336 11.59 25.61 19.77
C ASP A 336 12.21 25.17 18.41
N LEU A 337 11.59 24.20 17.73
CA LEU A 337 11.94 23.75 16.37
C LEU A 337 11.45 24.70 15.26
N GLY A 338 10.64 25.71 15.61
CA GLY A 338 10.07 26.67 14.66
C GLY A 338 8.71 26.26 14.07
N VAL A 339 8.01 25.32 14.71
CA VAL A 339 6.64 24.95 14.37
C VAL A 339 5.68 25.81 15.18
N GLU A 340 4.72 26.44 14.54
CA GLU A 340 3.59 27.03 15.25
C GLU A 340 2.62 25.90 15.67
N VAL A 341 2.40 25.68 16.94
CA VAL A 341 1.45 24.70 17.46
C VAL A 341 0.19 25.41 17.93
N LEU A 342 -0.97 25.01 17.40
CA LEU A 342 -2.27 25.51 17.76
C LEU A 342 -3.12 24.38 18.38
N GLU A 343 -3.57 24.58 19.60
CA GLU A 343 -4.47 23.65 20.28
C GLU A 343 -5.93 24.02 19.98
N GLY A 344 -6.60 23.15 19.23
CA GLY A 344 -7.96 23.38 18.76
C GLY A 344 -8.42 22.43 17.65
N TYR A 345 -9.65 22.63 17.22
CA TYR A 345 -10.27 21.81 16.17
C TYR A 345 -10.11 22.47 14.81
N ALA A 346 -9.39 21.80 13.90
CA ALA A 346 -9.19 22.26 12.54
C ALA A 346 -10.32 21.80 11.61
N ARG A 347 -10.77 22.67 10.70
CA ARG A 347 -11.70 22.37 9.61
C ARG A 347 -11.17 22.92 8.31
N ILE A 348 -11.05 22.09 7.29
CA ILE A 348 -10.69 22.49 5.94
C ILE A 348 -11.93 23.08 5.27
N VAL A 349 -11.91 24.37 4.95
CA VAL A 349 -13.06 25.09 4.37
C VAL A 349 -12.99 25.17 2.86
N ASP A 350 -11.79 25.20 2.29
CA ASP A 350 -11.49 25.10 0.87
C ASP A 350 -10.10 24.46 0.68
N PRO A 351 -9.67 24.13 -0.54
CA PRO A 351 -8.39 23.43 -0.74
C PRO A 351 -7.14 24.12 -0.19
N TRP A 352 -7.22 25.38 0.19
CA TRP A 352 -6.09 26.17 0.68
C TRP A 352 -6.32 26.85 2.03
N THR A 353 -7.51 26.71 2.62
CA THR A 353 -7.88 27.42 3.85
C THR A 353 -8.30 26.45 4.93
N VAL A 354 -7.68 26.58 6.10
CA VAL A 354 -8.05 25.86 7.32
C VAL A 354 -8.56 26.85 8.35
N GLU A 355 -9.72 26.55 8.91
CA GLU A 355 -10.33 27.26 10.03
C GLU A 355 -10.10 26.47 11.31
N ILE A 356 -9.61 27.12 12.35
CA ILE A 356 -9.20 26.47 13.60
C ILE A 356 -9.98 27.11 14.75
N ALA A 357 -10.86 26.34 15.38
CA ALA A 357 -11.53 26.72 16.62
C ALA A 357 -10.58 26.45 17.79
N LEU A 358 -10.01 27.49 18.38
CA LEU A 358 -8.99 27.40 19.41
C LEU A 358 -9.61 27.01 20.77
N HIS A 359 -8.92 26.18 21.55
CA HIS A 359 -9.32 25.84 22.91
C HIS A 359 -9.32 27.07 23.86
N ALA A 360 -8.41 28.00 23.61
CA ALA A 360 -8.37 29.28 24.35
C ALA A 360 -9.50 30.24 23.98
N GLY A 361 -10.40 29.85 23.07
CA GLY A 361 -11.48 30.65 22.53
C GLY A 361 -11.12 31.40 21.25
N GLY A 362 -12.13 31.70 20.45
CA GLY A 362 -11.98 32.33 19.14
C GLY A 362 -11.73 31.36 18.03
N THR A 363 -11.66 31.91 16.80
CA THR A 363 -11.43 31.16 15.57
C THR A 363 -10.33 31.84 14.76
N GLN A 364 -9.36 31.04 14.31
CA GLN A 364 -8.29 31.51 13.45
C GLN A 364 -8.43 30.89 12.05
N ARG A 365 -8.31 31.69 11.01
CA ARG A 365 -8.27 31.24 9.61
C ARG A 365 -6.88 31.40 9.06
N LEU A 366 -6.33 30.32 8.46
CA LEU A 366 -4.99 30.34 7.86
C LEU A 366 -5.06 29.78 6.43
N SER A 367 -4.41 30.50 5.52
CA SER A 367 -4.18 30.02 4.16
C SER A 367 -2.85 29.26 4.06
N THR A 368 -2.84 28.17 3.28
CA THR A 368 -1.65 27.32 3.13
C THR A 368 -1.47 26.75 1.74
N ARG A 369 -0.23 26.50 1.34
CA ARG A 369 0.08 25.84 0.06
C ARG A 369 -0.30 24.36 0.04
N ALA A 370 -0.16 23.68 1.19
CA ALA A 370 -0.51 22.27 1.34
C ALA A 370 -1.09 21.99 2.73
N ILE A 371 -1.88 20.92 2.81
CA ILE A 371 -2.50 20.41 4.04
C ILE A 371 -2.14 18.94 4.15
N ILE A 372 -1.75 18.47 5.33
CA ILE A 372 -1.60 17.05 5.65
C ILE A 372 -2.60 16.69 6.74
N ILE A 373 -3.46 15.71 6.43
CA ILE A 373 -4.42 15.12 7.36
C ILE A 373 -3.71 13.98 8.09
N ALA A 374 -3.53 14.12 9.41
CA ALA A 374 -2.86 13.15 10.28
C ALA A 374 -3.70 12.87 11.55
N THR A 375 -5.03 12.83 11.38
CA THR A 375 -6.02 12.73 12.48
C THR A 375 -6.09 11.38 13.16
N GLY A 376 -5.37 10.36 12.62
CA GLY A 376 -5.23 9.05 13.23
C GLY A 376 -6.52 8.22 13.24
N ALA A 377 -6.62 7.35 14.24
CA ALA A 377 -7.76 6.45 14.46
C ALA A 377 -8.22 6.50 15.92
N GLN A 378 -9.33 5.84 16.20
CA GLN A 378 -9.90 5.65 17.55
C GLN A 378 -10.31 4.18 17.71
N PRO A 379 -10.45 3.67 18.94
CA PRO A 379 -11.00 2.34 19.16
C PRO A 379 -12.38 2.18 18.53
N PHE A 380 -12.60 1.04 17.90
CA PHE A 380 -13.92 0.67 17.40
C PHE A 380 -14.70 -0.04 18.51
N VAL A 381 -15.88 0.47 18.84
CA VAL A 381 -16.81 -0.15 19.79
C VAL A 381 -17.96 -0.74 18.98
N PRO A 382 -18.20 -2.06 19.03
CA PRO A 382 -19.30 -2.68 18.30
C PRO A 382 -20.65 -2.25 18.91
N PRO A 383 -21.70 -2.11 18.10
CA PRO A 383 -23.02 -1.70 18.57
C PRO A 383 -23.75 -2.87 19.26
N LEU A 384 -23.22 -3.34 20.39
CA LEU A 384 -23.83 -4.41 21.17
C LEU A 384 -24.98 -3.86 22.04
N PRO A 385 -26.19 -4.44 21.98
CA PRO A 385 -27.28 -4.06 22.86
C PRO A 385 -26.86 -4.10 24.33
N GLY A 386 -27.03 -2.97 25.02
CA GLY A 386 -26.75 -2.84 26.45
C GLY A 386 -25.30 -2.53 26.82
N ILE A 387 -24.38 -2.35 25.87
CA ILE A 387 -22.97 -2.08 26.13
C ILE A 387 -22.77 -0.79 26.93
N ASP A 388 -23.52 0.26 26.61
CA ASP A 388 -23.44 1.54 27.32
C ASP A 388 -23.94 1.45 28.76
N LYS A 389 -24.88 0.52 29.08
CA LYS A 389 -25.41 0.31 30.41
C LYS A 389 -24.40 -0.38 31.33
N VAL A 390 -23.61 -1.31 30.81
CA VAL A 390 -22.60 -2.01 31.61
C VAL A 390 -21.34 -1.17 31.79
N GLY A 391 -21.08 -0.21 30.85
CA GLY A 391 -19.83 0.50 30.74
C GLY A 391 -18.73 -0.40 30.17
N TYR A 392 -17.77 0.21 29.53
CA TYR A 392 -16.62 -0.48 28.93
C TYR A 392 -15.38 0.41 28.93
N LEU A 393 -14.23 -0.22 28.84
CA LEU A 393 -12.93 0.42 28.68
C LEU A 393 -12.45 0.22 27.25
N THR A 394 -11.75 1.20 26.72
CA THR A 394 -10.98 1.10 25.47
C THR A 394 -9.53 1.47 25.75
N SER A 395 -8.65 1.34 24.79
CA SER A 395 -7.28 1.85 24.92
C SER A 395 -7.26 3.34 25.31
N ASP A 396 -8.23 4.13 24.84
CA ASP A 396 -8.27 5.57 25.07
C ASP A 396 -8.75 5.95 26.51
N THR A 397 -9.52 5.09 27.16
CA THR A 397 -10.14 5.37 28.47
C THR A 397 -9.55 4.56 29.64
N LEU A 398 -8.92 3.41 29.33
CA LEU A 398 -8.39 2.46 30.31
C LEU A 398 -7.48 3.11 31.36
N TRP A 399 -6.52 3.92 30.90
CA TRP A 399 -5.44 4.42 31.73
C TRP A 399 -5.93 5.42 32.80
N GLU A 400 -6.86 6.29 32.44
CA GLU A 400 -7.42 7.27 33.36
C GLU A 400 -8.46 6.63 34.30
N THR A 401 -9.28 5.69 33.78
CA THR A 401 -10.34 5.06 34.58
C THR A 401 -9.77 4.16 35.68
N LEU A 402 -8.71 3.45 35.41
CA LEU A 402 -8.14 2.51 36.39
C LEU A 402 -6.98 3.06 37.23
N GLN A 403 -6.59 4.32 37.01
CA GLN A 403 -5.34 4.89 37.58
C GLN A 403 -5.25 4.90 39.11
N ASN A 404 -6.37 4.97 39.80
CA ASN A 404 -6.44 5.09 41.28
C ASN A 404 -6.94 3.80 41.94
N ARG A 405 -7.10 2.71 41.22
CA ARG A 405 -7.52 1.43 41.82
C ARG A 405 -6.36 0.78 42.57
N GLU A 406 -6.58 0.37 43.80
CA GLU A 406 -5.60 -0.36 44.60
C GLU A 406 -5.37 -1.78 44.11
N GLU A 407 -6.40 -2.41 43.52
CA GLU A 407 -6.36 -3.76 42.97
C GLU A 407 -6.77 -3.76 41.51
N ALA A 408 -6.19 -4.64 40.72
CA ALA A 408 -6.64 -4.91 39.36
C ALA A 408 -8.10 -5.41 39.33
N PRO A 409 -8.88 -5.16 38.25
CA PRO A 409 -10.24 -5.70 38.16
C PRO A 409 -10.26 -7.20 38.40
N ARG A 410 -11.06 -7.68 39.34
CA ARG A 410 -11.05 -9.09 39.74
C ARG A 410 -11.52 -10.00 38.61
N ARG A 411 -12.65 -9.71 37.97
CA ARG A 411 -13.16 -10.44 36.78
C ARG A 411 -13.13 -9.49 35.58
N LEU A 412 -12.19 -9.75 34.67
CA LEU A 412 -11.99 -8.91 33.50
C LEU A 412 -12.39 -9.66 32.22
N VAL A 413 -13.30 -9.09 31.46
CA VAL A 413 -13.57 -9.53 30.08
C VAL A 413 -12.74 -8.69 29.13
N VAL A 414 -12.00 -9.34 28.22
CA VAL A 414 -11.34 -8.70 27.07
C VAL A 414 -12.05 -9.16 25.81
N LEU A 415 -12.68 -8.23 25.11
CA LEU A 415 -13.40 -8.48 23.87
C LEU A 415 -12.48 -8.19 22.68
N GLY A 416 -12.07 -9.24 21.95
CA GLY A 416 -11.16 -9.20 20.83
C GLY A 416 -9.79 -9.81 21.14
N GLY A 417 -9.42 -10.87 20.43
CA GLY A 417 -8.17 -11.62 20.53
C GLY A 417 -7.08 -11.14 19.54
N GLY A 418 -7.19 -9.91 19.03
CA GLY A 418 -6.15 -9.27 18.23
C GLY A 418 -4.96 -8.80 19.10
N PRO A 419 -3.91 -8.19 18.49
CA PRO A 419 -2.68 -7.82 19.23
C PRO A 419 -2.93 -7.03 20.52
N VAL A 420 -3.76 -5.97 20.47
CA VAL A 420 -4.05 -5.12 21.63
C VAL A 420 -4.76 -5.89 22.74
N GLY A 421 -5.79 -6.66 22.38
CA GLY A 421 -6.53 -7.47 23.36
C GLY A 421 -5.66 -8.56 23.98
N SER A 422 -4.82 -9.22 23.19
CA SER A 422 -3.89 -10.24 23.64
C SER A 422 -2.84 -9.69 24.62
N GLU A 423 -2.22 -8.55 24.31
CA GLU A 423 -1.24 -7.88 25.19
C GLU A 423 -1.88 -7.47 26.53
N LEU A 424 -3.07 -6.87 26.49
CA LEU A 424 -3.78 -6.44 27.71
C LEU A 424 -4.28 -7.64 28.51
N ALA A 425 -4.86 -8.66 27.90
CA ALA A 425 -5.32 -9.86 28.58
C ALA A 425 -4.21 -10.51 29.40
N GLN A 426 -3.05 -10.73 28.78
CA GLN A 426 -1.90 -11.34 29.47
C GLN A 426 -1.37 -10.43 30.57
N SER A 427 -1.28 -9.12 30.33
CA SER A 427 -0.79 -8.17 31.33
C SER A 427 -1.67 -8.15 32.59
N PHE A 428 -2.99 -8.06 32.41
CA PHE A 428 -3.93 -8.04 33.53
C PHE A 428 -3.99 -9.37 34.29
N ALA A 429 -3.91 -10.51 33.59
CA ALA A 429 -3.86 -11.81 34.23
C ALA A 429 -2.64 -11.91 35.16
N ARG A 430 -1.46 -11.56 34.65
CA ARG A 430 -0.21 -11.55 35.42
C ARG A 430 -0.19 -10.54 36.58
N LEU A 431 -1.04 -9.52 36.51
CA LEU A 431 -1.23 -8.54 37.61
C LEU A 431 -2.37 -8.90 38.56
N GLY A 432 -3.00 -10.09 38.42
CA GLY A 432 -3.93 -10.65 39.38
C GLY A 432 -5.41 -10.65 38.98
N SER A 433 -5.75 -10.26 37.76
CA SER A 433 -7.11 -10.37 37.23
C SER A 433 -7.44 -11.79 36.77
N ASN A 434 -8.68 -12.24 37.03
CA ASN A 434 -9.24 -13.42 36.36
C ASN A 434 -9.79 -12.97 35.00
N VAL A 435 -9.03 -13.30 33.92
CA VAL A 435 -9.31 -12.79 32.59
C VAL A 435 -10.06 -13.82 31.74
N THR A 436 -11.14 -13.37 31.09
CA THR A 436 -11.80 -14.11 30.01
C THR A 436 -11.62 -13.32 28.71
N LEU A 437 -10.86 -13.88 27.77
CA LEU A 437 -10.64 -13.34 26.42
C LEU A 437 -11.68 -13.95 25.47
N ILE A 438 -12.49 -13.10 24.83
CA ILE A 438 -13.54 -13.49 23.90
C ILE A 438 -13.15 -13.07 22.48
N GLU A 439 -13.06 -14.05 21.58
CA GLU A 439 -12.71 -13.81 20.17
C GLU A 439 -13.75 -14.48 19.25
N MET A 440 -14.30 -13.71 18.32
CA MET A 440 -15.28 -14.19 17.35
C MET A 440 -14.66 -15.10 16.28
N ALA A 441 -13.39 -14.88 15.94
CA ALA A 441 -12.66 -15.72 15.01
C ALA A 441 -12.32 -17.08 15.63
N SER A 442 -11.97 -18.06 14.80
CA SER A 442 -11.65 -19.43 15.21
C SER A 442 -10.37 -19.55 16.07
N ARG A 443 -9.55 -18.51 16.12
CA ARG A 443 -8.32 -18.42 16.94
C ARG A 443 -7.97 -16.98 17.25
N ILE A 444 -7.18 -16.75 18.29
CA ILE A 444 -6.59 -15.44 18.57
C ILE A 444 -5.55 -15.08 17.50
N MET A 445 -5.23 -13.80 17.36
CA MET A 445 -4.22 -13.32 16.40
C MET A 445 -4.42 -13.89 14.99
N ILE A 446 -5.65 -13.88 14.49
CA ILE A 446 -6.12 -14.53 13.24
C ILE A 446 -5.29 -14.19 12.00
N ARG A 447 -4.55 -13.09 12.00
CA ARG A 447 -3.66 -12.70 10.90
C ARG A 447 -2.36 -13.48 10.85
N GLU A 448 -1.98 -14.14 11.96
CA GLU A 448 -0.80 -14.97 12.04
C GLU A 448 -1.11 -16.40 11.58
N ASP A 449 -0.09 -17.20 11.28
CA ASP A 449 -0.28 -18.62 11.00
C ASP A 449 -0.79 -19.36 12.25
N ALA A 450 -1.48 -20.49 12.08
CA ALA A 450 -2.14 -21.21 13.17
C ALA A 450 -1.17 -21.59 14.30
N GLU A 451 0.02 -22.09 13.96
CA GLU A 451 1.02 -22.49 14.96
C GLU A 451 1.49 -21.34 15.88
N VAL A 452 1.43 -20.09 15.39
CA VAL A 452 1.71 -18.89 16.19
C VAL A 452 0.61 -18.67 17.21
N SER A 453 -0.66 -18.74 16.74
CA SER A 453 -1.83 -18.61 17.62
C SER A 453 -1.84 -19.66 18.69
N ASP A 454 -1.51 -20.92 18.35
CA ASP A 454 -1.48 -22.06 19.27
C ASP A 454 -0.44 -21.88 20.38
N LEU A 455 0.77 -21.41 20.05
CA LEU A 455 1.83 -21.11 21.04
C LEU A 455 1.42 -19.98 21.99
N VAL A 456 0.87 -18.89 21.47
CA VAL A 456 0.44 -17.75 22.29
C VAL A 456 -0.76 -18.16 23.16
N GLN A 457 -1.70 -18.93 22.63
CA GLN A 457 -2.85 -19.42 23.40
C GLN A 457 -2.40 -20.35 24.53
N ALA A 458 -1.47 -21.27 24.28
CA ALA A 458 -0.92 -22.15 25.32
C ALA A 458 -0.28 -21.35 26.47
N SER A 459 0.47 -20.28 26.15
CA SER A 459 1.01 -19.37 27.16
C SER A 459 -0.11 -18.64 27.95
N PHE A 460 -1.18 -18.23 27.29
CA PHE A 460 -2.32 -17.59 27.96
C PHE A 460 -3.04 -18.54 28.91
N GLU A 461 -3.24 -19.78 28.51
CA GLU A 461 -3.84 -20.82 29.35
C GLU A 461 -2.96 -21.13 30.56
N ALA A 462 -1.63 -21.14 30.38
CA ALA A 462 -0.66 -21.27 31.49
C ALA A 462 -0.72 -20.07 32.45
N ASP A 463 -0.95 -18.85 31.95
CA ASP A 463 -1.20 -17.66 32.75
C ASP A 463 -2.61 -17.64 33.40
N GLY A 464 -3.44 -18.68 33.21
CA GLY A 464 -4.79 -18.80 33.78
C GLY A 464 -5.86 -18.00 33.02
N ILE A 465 -5.60 -17.56 31.81
CA ILE A 465 -6.57 -16.83 30.97
C ILE A 465 -7.54 -17.85 30.36
N ARG A 466 -8.82 -17.60 30.52
CA ARG A 466 -9.87 -18.33 29.82
C ARG A 466 -10.04 -17.80 28.39
N VAL A 467 -9.51 -18.51 27.40
CA VAL A 467 -9.60 -18.11 25.98
C VAL A 467 -10.83 -18.73 25.33
N LEU A 468 -11.72 -17.91 24.78
CA LEU A 468 -12.97 -18.32 24.13
C LEU A 468 -12.96 -17.87 22.67
N THR A 469 -12.44 -18.73 21.79
CA THR A 469 -12.42 -18.51 20.33
C THR A 469 -13.70 -19.04 19.69
N GLY A 470 -14.11 -18.50 18.53
CA GLY A 470 -15.38 -18.85 17.88
C GLY A 470 -16.61 -18.33 18.63
N HIS A 471 -16.44 -17.44 19.61
CA HIS A 471 -17.51 -16.93 20.46
C HIS A 471 -17.89 -15.51 20.07
N LYS A 472 -19.12 -15.32 19.62
CA LYS A 472 -19.63 -14.00 19.20
C LYS A 472 -20.39 -13.34 20.36
N ALA A 473 -19.95 -12.16 20.79
CA ALA A 473 -20.70 -11.31 21.69
C ALA A 473 -21.99 -10.81 21.05
N VAL A 474 -23.13 -10.89 21.75
CA VAL A 474 -24.43 -10.54 21.19
C VAL A 474 -25.18 -9.46 21.97
N ARG A 475 -25.03 -9.40 23.28
CA ARG A 475 -25.61 -8.37 24.12
C ARG A 475 -24.96 -8.32 25.50
N CYS A 476 -25.10 -7.19 26.16
CA CYS A 476 -24.66 -6.97 27.54
C CYS A 476 -25.83 -6.52 28.42
N GLY A 477 -25.69 -6.70 29.72
CA GLY A 477 -26.68 -6.21 30.67
C GLY A 477 -26.15 -6.13 32.12
N VAL A 478 -26.95 -5.49 32.96
CA VAL A 478 -26.68 -5.34 34.37
C VAL A 478 -27.87 -5.91 35.14
N THR A 479 -27.60 -6.68 36.17
CA THR A 479 -28.57 -7.07 37.19
C THR A 479 -28.23 -6.31 38.48
N GLU A 480 -29.06 -6.43 39.54
CA GLU A 480 -28.73 -5.86 40.85
C GLU A 480 -27.42 -6.37 41.44
N ALA A 481 -27.01 -7.60 41.02
CA ALA A 481 -25.85 -8.27 41.57
C ALA A 481 -24.58 -8.14 40.71
N GLU A 482 -24.69 -8.03 39.35
CA GLU A 482 -23.53 -8.10 38.50
C GLU A 482 -23.75 -7.58 37.07
N LYS A 483 -22.63 -7.22 36.39
CA LYS A 483 -22.57 -7.00 34.95
C LYS A 483 -22.32 -8.33 34.23
N TRP A 484 -22.91 -8.48 33.04
CA TRP A 484 -22.76 -9.69 32.25
C TRP A 484 -22.73 -9.40 30.75
N ILE A 485 -22.15 -10.35 30.00
CA ILE A 485 -22.17 -10.40 28.54
C ILE A 485 -22.66 -11.79 28.08
N ASP A 486 -23.61 -11.82 27.15
CA ASP A 486 -24.01 -13.03 26.46
C ASP A 486 -23.15 -13.23 25.20
N ILE A 487 -22.62 -14.41 25.06
CA ILE A 487 -21.83 -14.88 23.91
C ILE A 487 -22.49 -16.11 23.29
N VAL A 488 -22.36 -16.25 21.97
CA VAL A 488 -22.91 -17.39 21.22
C VAL A 488 -21.78 -18.19 20.58
N HIS A 489 -21.80 -19.48 20.80
CA HIS A 489 -20.94 -20.47 20.15
C HIS A 489 -21.77 -21.68 19.75
N GLU A 490 -21.68 -22.15 18.51
CA GLU A 490 -22.42 -23.30 17.97
C GLU A 490 -23.93 -23.28 18.31
N ASN A 491 -24.57 -22.11 18.23
CA ASN A 491 -25.98 -21.84 18.57
C ASN A 491 -26.32 -21.91 20.08
N ALA A 492 -25.36 -22.18 20.95
CA ALA A 492 -25.56 -22.09 22.40
C ALA A 492 -25.19 -20.69 22.91
N THR A 493 -26.02 -20.14 23.79
CA THR A 493 -25.75 -18.86 24.44
C THR A 493 -25.18 -19.11 25.83
N HIS A 494 -24.04 -18.49 26.11
CA HIS A 494 -23.38 -18.55 27.40
C HIS A 494 -23.31 -17.13 28.00
N LYS A 495 -23.58 -17.04 29.29
CA LYS A 495 -23.50 -15.78 30.05
C LYS A 495 -22.17 -15.74 30.83
N ILE A 496 -21.44 -14.66 30.65
CA ILE A 496 -20.17 -14.40 31.36
C ILE A 496 -20.35 -13.17 32.26
N ALA A 497 -20.21 -13.37 33.55
CA ALA A 497 -20.22 -12.28 34.52
C ALA A 497 -18.84 -11.60 34.61
N PHE A 498 -18.80 -10.28 34.77
CA PHE A 498 -17.59 -9.50 34.85
C PHE A 498 -17.72 -8.25 35.71
N ASP A 499 -16.61 -7.69 36.14
CA ASP A 499 -16.55 -6.42 36.84
C ASP A 499 -16.19 -5.29 35.87
N GLU A 500 -15.21 -5.52 35.00
CA GLU A 500 -14.81 -4.58 33.94
C GLU A 500 -14.68 -5.31 32.59
N MET A 501 -14.90 -4.57 31.50
CA MET A 501 -14.75 -5.06 30.13
C MET A 501 -13.87 -4.12 29.31
N ILE A 502 -12.82 -4.68 28.69
CA ILE A 502 -11.98 -3.97 27.70
C ILE A 502 -12.45 -4.36 26.30
N VAL A 503 -12.79 -3.36 25.48
CA VAL A 503 -13.15 -3.55 24.06
C VAL A 503 -11.93 -3.28 23.19
N ALA A 504 -11.42 -4.34 22.54
CA ALA A 504 -10.22 -4.34 21.72
C ALA A 504 -10.43 -5.00 20.33
N VAL A 505 -11.63 -4.82 19.73
CA VAL A 505 -12.04 -5.49 18.48
C VAL A 505 -11.59 -4.78 17.20
N GLY A 506 -10.79 -3.73 17.32
CA GLY A 506 -10.23 -3.01 16.18
C GLY A 506 -10.21 -1.51 16.36
N ARG A 507 -9.81 -0.81 15.29
CA ARG A 507 -9.67 0.65 15.26
C ARG A 507 -10.39 1.21 14.04
N SER A 508 -10.98 2.39 14.19
CA SER A 508 -11.67 3.14 13.13
C SER A 508 -10.96 4.46 12.89
N PRO A 509 -10.56 4.77 11.65
CA PRO A 509 -9.98 6.06 11.31
C PRO A 509 -10.91 7.23 11.66
N ARG A 510 -10.33 8.35 12.08
CA ARG A 510 -11.08 9.59 12.36
C ARG A 510 -11.31 10.32 11.03
N LEU A 511 -12.51 10.18 10.48
CA LEU A 511 -12.85 10.65 9.12
C LEU A 511 -13.80 11.85 9.10
N LYS A 512 -14.36 12.26 10.24
CA LYS A 512 -15.42 13.27 10.32
C LYS A 512 -14.99 14.48 11.14
N GLY A 513 -15.61 15.63 10.84
CA GLY A 513 -15.49 16.84 11.66
C GLY A 513 -14.48 17.86 11.14
N PHE A 514 -13.68 17.54 10.11
CA PHE A 514 -12.66 18.46 9.60
C PHE A 514 -12.81 18.81 8.10
N GLY A 515 -14.03 18.67 7.54
CA GLY A 515 -14.44 19.31 6.28
C GLY A 515 -14.17 18.50 5.01
N LEU A 516 -13.91 17.18 5.09
CA LEU A 516 -13.64 16.36 3.90
C LEU A 516 -14.86 16.18 3.01
N GLU A 517 -16.03 15.98 3.62
CA GLU A 517 -17.30 15.75 2.93
C GLU A 517 -17.68 16.94 2.03
N GLN A 518 -17.46 18.17 2.54
CA GLN A 518 -17.76 19.41 1.81
C GLN A 518 -16.85 19.62 0.60
N LEU A 519 -15.63 19.07 0.65
CA LEU A 519 -14.68 19.11 -0.45
C LEU A 519 -14.87 17.96 -1.45
N GLY A 520 -15.80 17.03 -1.20
CA GLY A 520 -15.98 15.85 -2.02
C GLY A 520 -14.78 14.91 -2.04
N ILE A 521 -13.96 14.94 -0.97
CA ILE A 521 -12.85 13.97 -0.81
C ILE A 521 -13.47 12.61 -0.48
N GLU A 522 -13.11 11.60 -1.28
CA GLU A 522 -13.63 10.24 -1.07
C GLU A 522 -13.20 9.70 0.29
N ILE A 523 -14.19 9.29 1.07
CA ILE A 523 -14.06 8.67 2.37
C ILE A 523 -14.66 7.26 2.27
N GLY A 524 -13.77 6.27 2.26
CA GLY A 524 -14.15 4.86 2.39
C GLY A 524 -13.98 4.39 3.83
N ARG A 525 -13.19 3.34 4.01
CA ARG A 525 -12.70 2.92 5.34
C ARG A 525 -11.60 3.83 5.87
N VAL A 526 -10.97 4.60 5.00
CA VAL A 526 -9.89 5.56 5.24
C VAL A 526 -10.11 6.78 4.34
N VAL A 527 -9.29 7.81 4.48
CA VAL A 527 -9.18 8.88 3.47
C VAL A 527 -8.45 8.31 2.26
N GLU A 528 -9.15 8.24 1.13
CA GLU A 528 -8.60 7.68 -0.09
C GLU A 528 -7.45 8.54 -0.64
N THR A 529 -6.30 7.90 -0.86
CA THR A 529 -5.09 8.55 -1.38
C THR A 529 -4.49 7.77 -2.54
N ASN A 530 -3.75 8.49 -3.40
CA ASN A 530 -2.93 7.85 -4.42
C ASN A 530 -1.58 7.37 -3.85
N ALA A 531 -0.73 6.77 -4.68
CA ALA A 531 0.60 6.30 -4.29
C ALA A 531 1.55 7.41 -3.76
N TYR A 532 1.20 8.66 -3.93
CA TYR A 532 1.94 9.82 -3.43
C TYR A 532 1.35 10.40 -2.14
N LEU A 533 0.34 9.74 -1.58
CA LEU A 533 -0.46 10.15 -0.43
C LEU A 533 -1.32 11.41 -0.68
N GLU A 534 -1.53 11.78 -1.94
CA GLU A 534 -2.41 12.87 -2.35
C GLU A 534 -3.87 12.39 -2.36
N THR A 535 -4.78 13.20 -1.84
CA THR A 535 -6.25 12.99 -1.96
C THR A 535 -6.73 13.41 -3.36
N LEU A 536 -8.05 13.64 -3.51
CA LEU A 536 -8.62 14.28 -4.71
C LEU A 536 -7.87 15.57 -5.06
N TYR A 537 -7.51 16.37 -4.06
CA TYR A 537 -6.72 17.59 -4.22
C TYR A 537 -5.23 17.29 -4.02
N PRO A 538 -4.37 17.48 -5.05
CA PRO A 538 -2.94 17.17 -4.93
C PRO A 538 -2.17 17.94 -3.84
N ASN A 539 -2.73 19.02 -3.32
CA ASN A 539 -2.17 19.78 -2.19
C ASN A 539 -2.77 19.41 -0.83
N ILE A 540 -3.73 18.47 -0.79
CA ILE A 540 -4.25 17.89 0.45
C ILE A 540 -3.82 16.43 0.48
N LEU A 541 -2.96 16.10 1.41
CA LEU A 541 -2.40 14.76 1.58
C LEU A 541 -2.93 14.15 2.89
N ALA A 542 -2.80 12.83 3.03
CA ALA A 542 -3.09 12.16 4.29
C ALA A 542 -1.99 11.19 4.67
N ALA A 543 -1.71 11.04 5.97
CA ALA A 543 -0.69 10.15 6.51
C ALA A 543 -1.10 9.57 7.87
N GLY A 544 -0.62 8.36 8.17
CA GLY A 544 -0.95 7.62 9.38
C GLY A 544 -2.24 6.82 9.24
N ASP A 545 -2.83 6.44 10.37
CA ASP A 545 -3.98 5.54 10.44
C ASP A 545 -5.18 6.03 9.64
N VAL A 546 -5.31 7.35 9.47
CA VAL A 546 -6.38 7.96 8.68
C VAL A 546 -6.29 7.64 7.19
N ALA A 547 -5.08 7.41 6.69
CA ALA A 547 -4.81 7.10 5.28
C ALA A 547 -4.71 5.59 4.99
N GLY A 548 -4.46 4.74 6.02
CA GLY A 548 -4.20 3.33 5.80
C GLY A 548 -3.01 3.06 4.84
N PRO A 549 -2.88 1.87 4.27
CA PRO A 549 -3.62 0.63 4.60
C PRO A 549 -3.19 -0.01 5.93
N TYR A 550 -2.12 0.49 6.56
CA TYR A 550 -1.56 -0.03 7.81
C TYR A 550 -1.73 0.99 8.93
N GLN A 551 -2.18 0.51 10.10
CA GLN A 551 -2.40 1.32 11.30
C GLN A 551 -1.30 1.04 12.33
N PHE A 552 -0.05 1.42 12.00
CA PHE A 552 1.12 1.25 12.86
C PHE A 552 1.87 2.58 13.01
N THR A 553 2.40 2.84 14.18
CA THR A 553 3.18 4.06 14.49
C THR A 553 4.37 4.25 13.53
N HIS A 554 5.11 3.19 13.25
CA HIS A 554 6.26 3.25 12.34
C HIS A 554 5.85 3.44 10.87
N THR A 555 4.69 2.90 10.43
CA THR A 555 4.17 3.21 9.08
C THR A 555 3.62 4.62 8.99
N ALA A 556 3.06 5.16 10.06
CA ALA A 556 2.63 6.56 10.14
C ALA A 556 3.84 7.51 9.96
N GLY A 557 4.95 7.26 10.66
CA GLY A 557 6.21 8.00 10.48
C GLY A 557 6.81 7.86 9.08
N HIS A 558 6.74 6.66 8.50
CA HIS A 558 7.17 6.41 7.12
C HIS A 558 6.34 7.21 6.11
N GLN A 559 5.01 7.15 6.21
CA GLN A 559 4.10 7.94 5.36
C GLN A 559 4.33 9.44 5.52
N ALA A 560 4.55 9.91 6.74
CA ALA A 560 4.80 11.30 7.05
C ALA A 560 5.95 11.90 6.25
N TRP A 561 7.04 11.15 6.08
CA TRP A 561 8.16 11.57 5.25
C TRP A 561 7.71 11.81 3.79
N PHE A 562 7.04 10.82 3.18
CA PHE A 562 6.57 10.93 1.79
C PHE A 562 5.54 12.05 1.62
N ALA A 563 4.58 12.15 2.53
CA ALA A 563 3.55 13.18 2.50
C ALA A 563 4.17 14.57 2.58
N THR A 564 5.11 14.80 3.52
CA THR A 564 5.74 16.11 3.70
C THR A 564 6.62 16.51 2.52
N ILE A 565 7.45 15.59 2.03
CA ILE A 565 8.31 15.87 0.87
C ILE A 565 7.47 16.11 -0.39
N ASN A 566 6.40 15.33 -0.59
CA ASN A 566 5.48 15.56 -1.71
C ASN A 566 4.70 16.86 -1.58
N ALA A 567 4.26 17.23 -0.37
CA ALA A 567 3.56 18.49 -0.10
C ALA A 567 4.45 19.71 -0.39
N LEU A 568 5.72 19.69 0.02
CA LEU A 568 6.62 20.83 -0.09
C LEU A 568 7.36 20.87 -1.43
N PHE A 569 7.78 19.72 -1.96
CA PHE A 569 8.69 19.61 -3.11
C PHE A 569 8.09 18.82 -4.28
N GLY A 570 6.84 18.36 -4.21
CA GLY A 570 6.19 17.54 -5.23
C GLY A 570 6.04 18.20 -6.60
N GLY A 571 6.22 19.54 -6.69
CA GLY A 571 6.32 20.26 -7.95
C GLY A 571 7.62 19.97 -8.72
N VAL A 572 8.70 19.60 -8.03
CA VAL A 572 10.00 19.26 -8.61
C VAL A 572 10.10 17.72 -8.77
N LYS A 573 9.92 16.98 -7.69
CA LYS A 573 9.99 15.52 -7.69
C LYS A 573 9.03 14.95 -6.66
N ARG A 574 8.31 13.89 -7.05
CA ARG A 574 7.37 13.16 -6.17
C ARG A 574 7.89 11.77 -5.85
N PHE A 575 7.65 11.33 -4.64
CA PHE A 575 8.08 10.03 -4.13
C PHE A 575 6.84 9.20 -3.78
N LYS A 576 6.81 7.97 -4.29
CA LYS A 576 5.74 7.00 -3.95
C LYS A 576 6.02 6.39 -2.59
N ALA A 577 5.00 6.29 -1.74
CA ALA A 577 5.10 5.53 -0.50
C ALA A 577 5.43 4.05 -0.79
N ASP A 578 6.42 3.52 -0.09
CA ASP A 578 6.95 2.18 -0.32
C ASP A 578 6.53 1.24 0.81
N TYR A 579 5.54 0.38 0.54
CA TYR A 579 4.99 -0.59 1.48
C TYR A 579 5.44 -2.04 1.21
N ARG A 580 6.52 -2.24 0.44
CA ARG A 580 6.99 -3.59 0.09
C ARG A 580 7.46 -4.41 1.29
N VAL A 581 7.91 -3.73 2.34
CA VAL A 581 8.42 -4.38 3.55
C VAL A 581 7.85 -3.64 4.76
N ILE A 582 6.85 -4.22 5.40
CA ILE A 582 6.20 -3.68 6.59
C ILE A 582 6.33 -4.72 7.71
N PRO A 583 7.09 -4.43 8.75
CA PRO A 583 7.15 -5.28 9.95
C PRO A 583 6.05 -4.93 10.94
N TRP A 584 5.68 -5.88 11.79
CA TRP A 584 4.90 -5.63 13.01
C TRP A 584 5.25 -6.63 14.10
N ALA A 585 4.95 -6.27 15.32
CA ALA A 585 5.13 -7.15 16.48
C ALA A 585 3.93 -7.07 17.42
N THR A 586 3.64 -8.19 18.08
CA THR A 586 2.74 -8.31 19.21
C THR A 586 3.57 -8.64 20.43
N PHE A 587 3.45 -7.84 21.48
CA PHE A 587 4.33 -7.90 22.67
C PHE A 587 3.73 -8.77 23.78
N THR A 588 3.17 -9.92 23.37
CA THR A 588 2.83 -11.02 24.29
C THR A 588 4.10 -11.72 24.79
N ASP A 589 3.97 -12.70 25.64
CA ASP A 589 5.07 -13.56 26.07
C ASP A 589 4.65 -15.02 25.79
N PRO A 590 5.20 -15.67 24.72
CA PRO A 590 6.25 -15.19 23.84
C PRO A 590 5.81 -14.03 22.93
N GLU A 591 6.79 -13.17 22.55
CA GLU A 591 6.57 -12.13 21.55
C GLU A 591 6.38 -12.73 20.15
N VAL A 592 5.63 -12.05 19.31
CA VAL A 592 5.44 -12.42 17.89
C VAL A 592 5.88 -11.26 17.01
N GLY A 593 6.88 -11.49 16.16
CA GLY A 593 7.33 -10.54 15.15
C GLY A 593 7.12 -11.08 13.74
N ARG A 594 6.56 -10.27 12.83
CA ARG A 594 6.38 -10.68 11.42
C ARG A 594 6.74 -9.57 10.45
N VAL A 595 7.30 -9.97 9.29
CA VAL A 595 7.50 -9.12 8.12
C VAL A 595 7.22 -9.90 6.85
N GLY A 596 6.53 -9.30 5.89
CA GLY A 596 6.15 -9.95 4.62
C GLY A 596 5.03 -10.97 4.77
N LEU A 597 5.03 -11.99 3.91
CA LEU A 597 3.94 -12.96 3.81
C LEU A 597 3.97 -14.01 4.92
N SER A 598 2.78 -14.36 5.43
CA SER A 598 2.56 -15.62 6.14
C SER A 598 2.34 -16.76 5.14
N GLU A 599 2.34 -18.02 5.61
CA GLU A 599 1.96 -19.15 4.76
C GLU A 599 0.52 -19.04 4.28
N ALA A 600 -0.39 -18.60 5.16
CA ALA A 600 -1.80 -18.42 4.83
C ALA A 600 -1.97 -17.39 3.69
N GLU A 601 -1.32 -16.24 3.80
CA GLU A 601 -1.36 -15.19 2.77
C GLU A 601 -0.70 -15.64 1.45
N ALA A 602 0.40 -16.40 1.52
CA ALA A 602 1.06 -16.94 0.33
C ALA A 602 0.15 -17.93 -0.40
N ARG A 603 -0.57 -18.81 0.33
CA ARG A 603 -1.56 -19.75 -0.24
C ARG A 603 -2.75 -19.00 -0.86
N GLU A 604 -3.32 -18.03 -0.15
CA GLU A 604 -4.46 -17.23 -0.63
C GLU A 604 -4.12 -16.45 -1.92
N THR A 605 -2.91 -15.89 -1.99
CA THR A 605 -2.45 -15.13 -3.16
C THR A 605 -1.85 -15.99 -4.28
N GLY A 606 -1.73 -17.32 -4.08
CA GLY A 606 -1.16 -18.25 -5.05
C GLY A 606 0.33 -18.06 -5.29
N ILE A 607 1.07 -17.49 -4.33
CA ILE A 607 2.51 -17.30 -4.40
C ILE A 607 3.20 -18.59 -3.96
N ALA A 608 4.01 -19.18 -4.86
CA ALA A 608 4.80 -20.36 -4.53
C ALA A 608 5.91 -20.01 -3.53
N TYR A 609 6.07 -20.83 -2.51
CA TYR A 609 7.04 -20.62 -1.43
C TYR A 609 7.62 -21.93 -0.91
N GLU A 610 8.77 -21.84 -0.25
CA GLU A 610 9.38 -22.87 0.58
C GLU A 610 9.46 -22.38 2.01
N VAL A 611 9.31 -23.28 2.98
CA VAL A 611 9.39 -22.97 4.40
C VAL A 611 10.71 -23.48 4.97
N THR A 612 11.40 -22.60 5.68
CA THR A 612 12.51 -22.98 6.58
C THR A 612 12.13 -22.61 8.00
N ARG A 613 12.20 -23.57 8.92
CA ARG A 613 11.93 -23.37 10.33
C ARG A 613 13.16 -23.73 11.17
N TYR A 614 13.50 -22.86 12.11
CA TYR A 614 14.51 -23.11 13.14
C TYR A 614 13.86 -22.94 14.50
N GLY A 615 13.95 -23.97 15.35
CA GLY A 615 13.46 -23.94 16.74
C GLY A 615 14.43 -23.17 17.64
N ILE A 616 13.90 -22.30 18.50
CA ILE A 616 14.71 -21.55 19.47
C ILE A 616 15.18 -22.44 20.62
N ASP A 617 14.59 -23.60 20.78
CA ASP A 617 14.96 -24.65 21.73
C ASP A 617 16.40 -25.23 21.55
N ASP A 618 16.97 -25.03 20.35
CA ASP A 618 18.37 -25.43 20.02
C ASP A 618 19.34 -24.23 20.10
N LEU A 619 18.93 -23.10 20.67
CA LEU A 619 19.75 -21.89 20.75
C LEU A 619 20.37 -21.72 22.14
N ASP A 620 21.69 -21.76 22.23
CA ASP A 620 22.45 -21.70 23.49
C ASP A 620 22.03 -20.53 24.39
N ARG A 621 21.85 -19.35 23.82
CA ARG A 621 21.44 -18.18 24.59
C ARG A 621 20.01 -18.30 25.12
N ALA A 622 19.09 -18.83 24.33
CA ALA A 622 17.72 -19.02 24.77
C ALA A 622 17.61 -20.07 25.88
N ILE A 623 18.41 -21.14 25.78
CA ILE A 623 18.54 -22.17 26.83
C ILE A 623 19.08 -21.53 28.11
N ALA A 624 20.18 -20.75 28.01
CA ALA A 624 20.78 -20.07 29.14
C ALA A 624 19.83 -19.07 29.83
N ASP A 625 18.98 -18.42 29.06
CA ASP A 625 17.99 -17.44 29.54
C ASP A 625 16.67 -18.11 30.01
N SER A 626 16.54 -19.44 29.94
CA SER A 626 15.27 -20.18 30.19
C SER A 626 14.11 -19.68 29.35
N ALA A 627 14.40 -19.28 28.10
CA ALA A 627 13.48 -18.69 27.12
C ALA A 627 13.53 -19.46 25.78
N ALA A 628 13.69 -20.79 25.84
CA ALA A 628 13.91 -21.67 24.71
C ALA A 628 12.60 -22.06 23.98
N GLU A 629 11.54 -21.27 24.12
CA GLU A 629 10.26 -21.50 23.45
C GLU A 629 10.13 -20.65 22.20
N GLY A 630 9.69 -21.26 21.09
CA GLY A 630 9.39 -20.56 19.87
C GLY A 630 10.20 -20.99 18.65
N PHE A 631 10.20 -20.16 17.64
CA PHE A 631 10.86 -20.46 16.36
C PHE A 631 11.12 -19.22 15.51
N VAL A 632 12.04 -19.36 14.55
CA VAL A 632 12.19 -18.48 13.37
C VAL A 632 11.70 -19.26 12.15
N LYS A 633 10.63 -18.79 11.51
CA LYS A 633 10.09 -19.33 10.27
C LYS A 633 10.31 -18.35 9.12
N VAL A 634 10.96 -18.80 8.05
CA VAL A 634 11.27 -18.00 6.87
C VAL A 634 10.62 -18.64 5.66
N LEU A 635 9.86 -17.83 4.91
CA LEU A 635 9.34 -18.16 3.60
C LEU A 635 10.28 -17.63 2.53
N THR A 636 10.68 -18.50 1.61
CA THR A 636 11.54 -18.13 0.48
C THR A 636 10.92 -18.51 -0.86
N VAL A 637 11.40 -17.88 -1.93
CA VAL A 637 11.07 -18.32 -3.31
C VAL A 637 11.66 -19.71 -3.52
N PRO A 638 10.89 -20.69 -4.06
CA PRO A 638 11.36 -22.05 -4.26
C PRO A 638 12.72 -22.12 -4.97
N GLY A 639 13.68 -22.83 -4.36
CA GLY A 639 15.05 -22.98 -4.85
C GLY A 639 15.92 -21.73 -4.80
N LYS A 640 15.46 -20.63 -4.17
CA LYS A 640 16.19 -19.36 -4.05
C LYS A 640 16.19 -18.85 -2.63
N ASP A 641 17.27 -18.20 -2.20
CA ASP A 641 17.42 -17.60 -0.88
C ASP A 641 16.68 -16.27 -0.70
N ARG A 642 15.87 -15.86 -1.69
CA ARG A 642 15.07 -14.64 -1.64
C ARG A 642 13.92 -14.78 -0.65
N ILE A 643 13.91 -13.92 0.36
CA ILE A 643 12.93 -13.92 1.44
C ILE A 643 11.61 -13.31 0.95
N LEU A 644 10.50 -14.01 1.22
CA LEU A 644 9.13 -13.58 0.97
C LEU A 644 8.44 -13.11 2.24
N GLY A 645 8.76 -13.74 3.37
CA GLY A 645 8.24 -13.39 4.67
C GLY A 645 8.97 -14.08 5.80
N VAL A 646 8.88 -13.53 6.99
CA VAL A 646 9.51 -14.08 8.21
C VAL A 646 8.54 -13.90 9.36
N THR A 647 8.40 -14.95 10.16
CA THR A 647 7.70 -14.93 11.44
C THR A 647 8.65 -15.45 12.53
N ILE A 648 8.81 -14.66 13.58
CA ILE A 648 9.59 -15.02 14.78
C ILE A 648 8.63 -15.07 15.94
N VAL A 649 8.64 -16.17 16.70
CA VAL A 649 7.94 -16.31 17.96
C VAL A 649 8.98 -16.62 19.02
N GLY A 650 9.04 -15.83 20.10
CA GLY A 650 9.99 -16.00 21.17
C GLY A 650 10.40 -14.70 21.84
N ALA A 651 11.38 -14.76 22.72
CA ALA A 651 11.89 -13.60 23.42
C ALA A 651 12.50 -12.57 22.42
N GLN A 652 12.15 -11.29 22.58
CA GLN A 652 12.66 -10.18 21.77
C GLN A 652 12.41 -10.34 20.25
N ALA A 653 11.34 -11.02 19.84
CA ALA A 653 11.02 -11.28 18.45
C ALA A 653 10.93 -9.98 17.63
N GLY A 654 10.41 -8.91 18.21
CA GLY A 654 10.32 -7.59 17.56
C GLY A 654 11.70 -7.00 17.21
N ASP A 655 12.69 -7.15 18.10
CA ASP A 655 14.06 -6.64 17.89
C ASP A 655 14.81 -7.52 16.89
N LEU A 656 14.68 -8.84 17.00
CA LEU A 656 15.33 -9.80 16.11
C LEU A 656 14.88 -9.67 14.65
N LEU A 657 13.65 -9.24 14.43
CA LEU A 657 13.06 -9.08 13.10
C LEU A 657 13.77 -8.01 12.26
N ALA A 658 14.43 -7.03 12.88
CA ALA A 658 15.04 -5.88 12.22
C ALA A 658 16.05 -6.27 11.13
N GLU A 659 16.82 -7.34 11.33
CA GLU A 659 17.78 -7.87 10.36
C GLU A 659 17.07 -8.35 9.09
N PHE A 660 15.99 -9.11 9.23
CA PHE A 660 15.20 -9.57 8.09
C PHE A 660 14.50 -8.41 7.36
N VAL A 661 14.03 -7.40 8.09
CA VAL A 661 13.47 -6.17 7.50
C VAL A 661 14.49 -5.49 6.61
N LEU A 662 15.73 -5.32 7.09
CA LEU A 662 16.83 -4.74 6.32
C LEU A 662 17.16 -5.61 5.08
N ALA A 663 17.28 -6.91 5.28
CA ALA A 663 17.56 -7.85 4.20
C ALA A 663 16.49 -7.80 3.11
N MET A 664 15.22 -7.89 3.46
CA MET A 664 14.10 -7.82 2.52
C MET A 664 14.03 -6.46 1.79
N LYS A 665 14.24 -5.36 2.53
CA LYS A 665 14.19 -4.00 1.95
C LYS A 665 15.23 -3.79 0.85
N HIS A 666 16.41 -4.36 1.03
CA HIS A 666 17.54 -4.25 0.11
C HIS A 666 17.71 -5.46 -0.82
N GLY A 667 16.78 -6.42 -0.80
CA GLY A 667 16.81 -7.60 -1.66
C GLY A 667 17.96 -8.57 -1.33
N LEU A 668 18.41 -8.58 -0.09
CA LEU A 668 19.40 -9.53 0.42
C LEU A 668 18.69 -10.86 0.74
N GLY A 669 19.32 -11.98 0.36
CA GLY A 669 18.81 -13.31 0.65
C GLY A 669 19.45 -13.93 1.89
N LEU A 670 18.98 -15.13 2.26
CA LEU A 670 19.45 -15.87 3.44
C LEU A 670 20.95 -16.15 3.43
N ASN A 671 21.57 -16.33 2.25
CA ASN A 671 23.03 -16.52 2.16
C ASN A 671 23.82 -15.29 2.64
N LYS A 672 23.24 -14.09 2.55
CA LYS A 672 23.88 -12.87 3.07
C LYS A 672 23.81 -12.80 4.60
N ILE A 673 22.67 -13.19 5.18
CA ILE A 673 22.51 -13.33 6.64
C ILE A 673 23.47 -14.37 7.16
N LEU A 674 23.53 -15.56 6.53
CA LEU A 674 24.46 -16.65 6.94
C LEU A 674 25.93 -16.22 6.89
N GLY A 675 26.30 -15.40 5.90
CA GLY A 675 27.66 -14.88 5.72
C GLY A 675 28.00 -13.70 6.64
N THR A 676 27.04 -13.20 7.43
CA THR A 676 27.24 -12.12 8.42
C THR A 676 27.70 -12.72 9.74
N ILE A 677 28.67 -12.07 10.39
CA ILE A 677 29.14 -12.49 11.72
C ILE A 677 28.14 -12.03 12.77
N HIS A 678 27.57 -12.97 13.51
CA HIS A 678 26.71 -12.71 14.67
C HIS A 678 27.51 -12.90 15.96
N ILE A 679 27.21 -12.08 16.95
CA ILE A 679 27.82 -12.19 18.27
C ILE A 679 27.29 -13.45 18.95
N TYR A 680 28.22 -14.26 19.51
CA TYR A 680 27.91 -15.44 20.33
C TYR A 680 28.18 -15.18 21.80
N PRO A 681 27.30 -15.60 22.72
CA PRO A 681 25.95 -16.13 22.50
C PRO A 681 24.91 -15.00 22.53
N THR A 682 24.08 -14.95 21.52
CA THR A 682 22.96 -13.98 21.46
C THR A 682 21.71 -14.60 20.82
N LEU A 683 20.54 -14.01 21.08
CA LEU A 683 19.28 -14.43 20.43
C LEU A 683 19.30 -14.17 18.91
N ALA A 684 20.10 -13.21 18.44
CA ALA A 684 20.22 -12.90 17.01
C ALA A 684 20.82 -14.04 16.17
N GLU A 685 21.55 -14.98 16.81
CA GLU A 685 22.05 -16.17 16.11
C GLU A 685 20.93 -17.07 15.57
N ALA A 686 19.70 -17.00 16.11
CA ALA A 686 18.55 -17.69 15.56
C ALA A 686 18.32 -17.35 14.08
N ASN A 687 18.54 -16.10 13.68
CA ASN A 687 18.42 -15.65 12.30
C ASN A 687 19.46 -16.32 11.40
N LYS A 688 20.71 -16.36 11.85
CA LYS A 688 21.82 -17.04 11.18
C LYS A 688 21.58 -18.54 11.07
N TYR A 689 21.09 -19.19 12.15
CA TYR A 689 20.82 -20.62 12.13
C TYR A 689 19.63 -20.98 11.24
N ALA A 690 18.59 -20.17 11.17
CA ALA A 690 17.52 -20.31 10.19
C ALA A 690 18.06 -20.21 8.75
N ALA A 691 18.94 -19.24 8.46
CA ALA A 691 19.61 -19.14 7.17
C ALA A 691 20.53 -20.35 6.88
N GLY A 692 21.20 -20.87 7.91
CA GLY A 692 22.02 -22.09 7.85
C GLY A 692 21.18 -23.33 7.57
N ALA A 693 20.00 -23.47 8.19
CA ALA A 693 19.06 -24.55 7.94
C ALA A 693 18.61 -24.56 6.47
N TRP A 694 18.22 -23.38 5.95
CA TRP A 694 17.89 -23.23 4.53
C TRP A 694 19.07 -23.67 3.65
N ARG A 695 20.28 -23.21 3.93
CA ARG A 695 21.47 -23.56 3.14
C ARG A 695 21.75 -25.05 3.15
N ARG A 696 21.65 -25.73 4.30
CA ARG A 696 21.82 -27.18 4.41
C ARG A 696 20.81 -27.95 3.56
N ALA A 697 19.56 -27.54 3.57
CA ALA A 697 18.49 -28.16 2.77
C ALA A 697 18.73 -28.01 1.23
N HIS A 698 19.50 -26.98 0.82
CA HIS A 698 19.78 -26.69 -0.60
C HIS A 698 21.20 -27.06 -1.04
N ILE A 699 21.92 -27.87 -0.28
CA ILE A 699 23.22 -28.40 -0.72
C ILE A 699 22.98 -29.46 -1.79
N ASN A 700 23.62 -29.29 -2.94
CA ASN A 700 23.54 -30.28 -4.02
C ASN A 700 24.29 -31.57 -3.61
N GLY A 701 23.58 -32.69 -3.47
CA GLY A 701 24.15 -33.99 -3.11
C GLY A 701 25.21 -34.50 -4.09
N GLN A 702 25.08 -34.19 -5.37
CA GLN A 702 26.10 -34.55 -6.38
C GLN A 702 27.41 -33.77 -6.13
N LEU A 703 27.33 -32.50 -5.78
CA LEU A 703 28.48 -31.69 -5.39
C LEU A 703 29.19 -32.28 -4.17
N LEU A 704 28.42 -32.69 -3.13
CA LEU A 704 28.99 -33.33 -1.94
C LEU A 704 29.70 -34.65 -2.27
N SER A 705 29.18 -35.45 -3.21
CA SER A 705 29.83 -36.67 -3.65
C SER A 705 31.16 -36.40 -4.37
N ILE A 706 31.22 -35.33 -5.18
CA ILE A 706 32.46 -34.87 -5.83
C ILE A 706 33.47 -34.40 -4.77
N VAL A 707 33.01 -33.62 -3.78
CA VAL A 707 33.86 -33.16 -2.65
C VAL A 707 34.39 -34.34 -1.86
N ALA A 708 33.56 -35.35 -1.59
CA ALA A 708 33.98 -36.57 -0.88
C ALA A 708 35.08 -37.32 -1.67
N LYS A 709 34.93 -37.47 -3.00
CA LYS A 709 35.97 -38.07 -3.88
C LYS A 709 37.24 -37.23 -3.87
N PHE A 710 37.13 -35.90 -3.91
CA PHE A 710 38.27 -35.00 -3.81
C PHE A 710 39.04 -35.18 -2.52
N HIS A 711 38.32 -35.25 -1.39
CA HIS A 711 38.96 -35.50 -0.09
C HIS A 711 39.56 -36.88 0.03
N SER A 712 38.93 -37.92 -0.54
CA SER A 712 39.49 -39.25 -0.62
C SER A 712 40.81 -39.27 -1.42
N TRP A 713 40.81 -38.62 -2.59
CA TRP A 713 42.02 -38.50 -3.43
C TRP A 713 43.15 -37.74 -2.69
N ARG A 714 42.84 -36.69 -1.91
CA ARG A 714 43.85 -35.93 -1.15
C ARG A 714 44.45 -36.74 0.03
N ARG A 715 43.77 -37.76 0.50
CA ARG A 715 44.31 -38.64 1.57
C ARG A 715 45.21 -39.76 1.08
N GLY A 716 45.28 -40.02 -0.21
CA GLY A 716 45.98 -41.10 -0.88
C GLY A 716 45.00 -42.22 -1.15
#